data_2045bb4fef6a29b660037db7005344cf
#
_entry.id   2045bb4fef6a29b660037db7005344cf
#
_cell.length_a   1.000
_cell.length_b   1.000
_cell.length_c   1.000
_cell.angle_alpha   90.00
_cell.angle_beta   90.00
_cell.angle_gamma   90.00
#
_symmetry.space_group_name_H-M   'P 1'
#
loop_
_entity.id
_entity.type
_entity.pdbx_description
1 polymer ?
#
loop_
_entity_poly.entity_id
_entity_poly.type
_entity_poly.pdbx_seq_one_letter_code
_entity_poly.pdbx_strand_id
1 'polypeptide(L)'
;MADLRALFSSNDPVGDREAFTNRQAQWAAAATAIEEHLRHLAAPAFDVEDLEAPRNNVITFFGVGGIGKSTLLRKLEASLTETERRLQQWGAPAWAGEKILPIRIDLARSRAATGSVFENVVLTVRLALAAAVGRPLPSFDLALRRYWDAQHPGEPLEEYVRRTGLAGRFGQMLPQQMQAAVSEAIGALQLPGLVGSAAGQVATALVKALRERRDRVRALAGCARTAALLEADPDLEALSFYPHLLAWEISRLPAKKQVVPVILLDTLEDTEDRHRDTERLLQRLVWLMPNCLFVISGRNRLRWADEALQGQLDYTGPHAWPGLSPHTGLAAGAAGAGGARQHLIGNFSPQDCDTYLAQRLTHDDGRPLIGPEVRAVITQRSHGLPLHLDLATARFLEIRRTGRTPSPADFDHTFPALIARTLSDLSADERHVLRSASLLDAFDLDLATRAAGLTHQAAARRLAERPMVTEDPYAIWPYHLHGAIRTALRATDTHTEDGWTPADWHQAADRALDALGRQWQDAHTRAPGRTLLVACLRQGLRLARDHRLDDLAWLTDAAFAYTDDSVWEPLAPPTTPATGENPVDTPADALAEVLTAIARRQHEHRARTAERLTTVLDTGQLPAALTELALYYRAKADKDLGRTDEALTGMRHVADAGGRLAPRARRGMASLARIRGDFPTAFAAVPSLGWEGRHHRVLAHIHFPHGDIDRAAAAFEAARTEAEEHDAPGERAIAQTLLALVTAFADPVRADDELSLAHQLLDQLDQRATVLYARVAALVRDAGTDRDLTDRATVLRTEATTAGLPWIIPLLETALAFHHAVRDAHDDLAATLGRLREATANGDFAYYVNIAAAMGGMPQPTGTAIRWLDSEATVRARWRTLVLARQHHLQA
;
A
#
# COMPACT_ATOMS: atom_id res chain seq x y z
N MET A 1 -12.13 -9.63 41.55
CA MET A 1 -12.34 -10.61 40.46
C MET A 1 -11.27 -10.31 39.41
N ALA A 2 -10.42 -11.28 39.14
CA ALA A 2 -9.44 -11.09 38.07
C ALA A 2 -10.20 -10.90 36.76
N ASP A 3 -9.91 -9.81 36.05
CA ASP A 3 -10.51 -9.52 34.76
C ASP A 3 -9.95 -10.53 33.73
N LEU A 4 -10.79 -11.44 33.26
CA LEU A 4 -10.40 -12.44 32.28
C LEU A 4 -9.94 -11.80 30.95
N ARG A 5 -10.38 -10.57 30.63
CA ARG A 5 -9.90 -9.80 29.48
C ARG A 5 -8.39 -9.51 29.57
N ALA A 6 -7.88 -9.23 30.77
CA ALA A 6 -6.46 -8.97 30.97
C ALA A 6 -5.55 -10.19 30.63
N LEU A 7 -6.12 -11.41 30.65
CA LEU A 7 -5.36 -12.63 30.29
C LEU A 7 -5.10 -12.76 28.78
N PHE A 8 -5.96 -12.17 27.95
CA PHE A 8 -5.95 -12.33 26.50
C PHE A 8 -5.86 -10.99 25.75
N SER A 9 -5.98 -9.86 26.46
CA SER A 9 -5.82 -8.53 25.88
C SER A 9 -4.36 -8.29 25.51
N SER A 10 -4.13 -7.96 24.24
CA SER A 10 -2.80 -7.56 23.77
C SER A 10 -2.51 -6.08 24.01
N ASN A 11 -3.48 -5.30 24.51
CA ASN A 11 -3.44 -3.84 24.61
C ASN A 11 -3.54 -3.26 26.02
N ASP A 12 -3.98 -4.04 27.03
CA ASP A 12 -3.97 -3.51 28.38
C ASP A 12 -2.54 -3.47 28.91
N PRO A 13 -2.16 -2.40 29.61
CA PRO A 13 -0.95 -2.42 30.41
C PRO A 13 -1.11 -3.59 31.38
N VAL A 14 -0.40 -4.63 31.12
CA VAL A 14 -0.42 -5.84 31.93
C VAL A 14 -0.10 -5.43 33.35
N GLY A 15 -1.06 -5.59 34.26
CA GLY A 15 -0.79 -5.34 35.65
C GLY A 15 0.38 -6.19 36.13
N ASP A 16 1.03 -5.81 37.21
CA ASP A 16 2.27 -6.35 37.84
C ASP A 16 2.35 -7.89 37.99
N ARG A 17 1.41 -8.68 37.43
CA ARG A 17 1.26 -10.14 37.61
C ARG A 17 1.33 -10.96 36.34
N GLU A 18 1.80 -10.43 35.21
CA GLU A 18 2.02 -11.30 34.05
C GLU A 18 3.22 -12.21 34.29
N ALA A 19 2.96 -13.49 34.48
CA ALA A 19 4.02 -14.49 34.61
C ALA A 19 4.73 -14.63 33.27
N PHE A 20 5.94 -14.10 33.16
CA PHE A 20 6.82 -14.29 32.01
C PHE A 20 7.95 -15.23 32.40
N THR A 21 8.02 -16.36 31.76
CA THR A 21 8.95 -17.44 32.14
C THR A 21 9.78 -17.82 30.93
N ASN A 22 11.07 -18.13 31.21
CA ASN A 22 12.04 -18.76 30.30
C ASN A 22 12.14 -18.17 28.88
N ARG A 23 12.85 -17.07 28.73
CA ARG A 23 13.31 -16.52 27.43
C ARG A 23 14.67 -15.84 27.60
N GLN A 24 15.47 -16.34 28.53
CA GLN A 24 16.81 -15.80 28.87
C GLN A 24 17.73 -15.80 27.64
N ALA A 25 17.75 -16.90 26.87
CA ALA A 25 18.56 -17.00 25.66
C ALA A 25 18.15 -15.98 24.59
N GLN A 26 16.83 -15.76 24.40
CA GLN A 26 16.33 -14.77 23.46
C GLN A 26 16.60 -13.34 23.95
N TRP A 27 16.47 -13.12 25.26
CA TRP A 27 16.87 -11.85 25.85
C TRP A 27 18.36 -11.57 25.66
N ALA A 28 19.21 -12.53 25.98
CA ALA A 28 20.67 -12.42 25.80
C ALA A 28 21.03 -12.15 24.34
N ALA A 29 20.37 -12.81 23.40
CA ALA A 29 20.55 -12.58 21.97
C ALA A 29 20.15 -11.16 21.55
N ALA A 30 18.99 -10.65 22.05
CA ALA A 30 18.56 -9.27 21.80
C ALA A 30 19.53 -8.26 22.43
N ALA A 31 19.96 -8.51 23.67
CA ALA A 31 20.94 -7.69 24.37
C ALA A 31 22.26 -7.57 23.60
N THR A 32 22.83 -8.73 23.21
CA THR A 32 24.03 -8.80 22.37
C THR A 32 23.84 -8.04 21.05
N ALA A 33 22.69 -8.19 20.39
CA ALA A 33 22.41 -7.49 19.15
C ALA A 33 22.37 -5.97 19.34
N ILE A 34 21.79 -5.47 20.44
CA ILE A 34 21.76 -4.04 20.77
C ILE A 34 23.18 -3.53 21.04
N GLU A 35 23.97 -4.25 21.84
CA GLU A 35 25.35 -3.88 22.15
C GLU A 35 26.24 -3.81 20.91
N GLU A 36 26.14 -4.82 20.03
CA GLU A 36 26.88 -4.86 18.78
C GLU A 36 26.44 -3.71 17.86
N HIS A 37 25.12 -3.41 17.81
CA HIS A 37 24.59 -2.32 17.03
C HIS A 37 25.12 -0.96 17.54
N LEU A 38 25.08 -0.69 18.85
CA LEU A 38 25.62 0.51 19.46
C LEU A 38 27.14 0.66 19.18
N ARG A 39 27.88 -0.43 19.26
CA ARG A 39 29.33 -0.45 18.94
C ARG A 39 29.57 -0.14 17.46
N HIS A 40 28.71 -0.66 16.56
CA HIS A 40 28.78 -0.36 15.15
C HIS A 40 28.50 1.12 14.85
N LEU A 41 27.47 1.71 15.49
CA LEU A 41 27.14 3.13 15.35
C LEU A 41 28.27 4.06 15.86
N ALA A 42 29.01 3.62 16.88
CA ALA A 42 30.13 4.38 17.43
C ALA A 42 31.43 4.25 16.60
N ALA A 43 31.47 3.35 15.60
CA ALA A 43 32.64 3.13 14.76
C ALA A 43 32.88 4.34 13.84
N PRO A 44 34.13 4.84 13.72
CA PRO A 44 34.44 6.00 12.86
C PRO A 44 34.13 5.79 11.36
N ALA A 45 34.06 4.52 10.93
CA ALA A 45 33.76 4.14 9.56
C ALA A 45 32.24 4.03 9.30
N PHE A 46 31.38 4.21 10.30
CA PHE A 46 29.94 4.14 10.11
C PHE A 46 29.44 5.35 9.33
N ASP A 47 28.81 5.10 8.20
CA ASP A 47 28.15 6.09 7.36
C ASP A 47 26.75 5.61 6.96
N VAL A 48 25.73 6.41 7.28
CA VAL A 48 24.34 6.13 6.91
C VAL A 48 24.13 6.17 5.39
N GLU A 49 24.94 6.94 4.66
CA GLU A 49 24.88 7.07 3.20
C GLU A 49 25.60 5.94 2.45
N ASP A 50 26.34 5.09 3.15
CA ASP A 50 26.94 3.89 2.57
C ASP A 50 25.87 2.78 2.37
N LEU A 51 25.36 2.67 1.15
CA LEU A 51 24.37 1.66 0.78
C LEU A 51 24.98 0.33 0.28
N GLU A 52 26.29 0.27 0.12
CA GLU A 52 27.00 -0.96 -0.31
C GLU A 52 27.44 -1.82 0.88
N ALA A 53 27.52 -1.24 2.07
CA ALA A 53 27.92 -1.96 3.27
C ALA A 53 26.89 -3.05 3.66
N PRO A 54 27.36 -4.24 4.06
CA PRO A 54 26.48 -5.33 4.54
C PRO A 54 25.68 -4.90 5.78
N ARG A 55 24.48 -5.44 5.94
CA ARG A 55 23.56 -5.10 7.03
C ARG A 55 23.56 -6.16 8.14
N ASN A 56 23.84 -5.70 9.37
CA ASN A 56 23.78 -6.49 10.61
C ASN A 56 22.79 -5.90 11.63
N ASN A 57 21.93 -4.99 11.19
CA ASN A 57 20.95 -4.28 12.01
C ASN A 57 19.60 -5.00 12.13
N VAL A 58 19.58 -6.31 12.01
CA VAL A 58 18.38 -7.14 12.14
C VAL A 58 18.65 -8.37 13.00
N ILE A 59 17.68 -8.71 13.86
CA ILE A 59 17.62 -9.97 14.62
C ILE A 59 16.21 -10.55 14.48
N THR A 60 16.10 -11.86 14.34
CA THR A 60 14.83 -12.55 14.11
C THR A 60 14.56 -13.60 15.18
N PHE A 61 13.33 -13.56 15.71
CA PHE A 61 12.77 -14.59 16.57
C PHE A 61 11.66 -15.33 15.83
N PHE A 62 11.85 -16.61 15.51
CA PHE A 62 10.90 -17.39 14.72
C PHE A 62 10.44 -18.65 15.47
N GLY A 63 9.26 -19.15 15.12
CA GLY A 63 8.68 -20.34 15.73
C GLY A 63 7.18 -20.46 15.52
N VAL A 64 6.61 -21.59 15.91
CA VAL A 64 5.19 -21.91 15.71
C VAL A 64 4.24 -20.87 16.31
N GLY A 65 2.99 -20.84 15.82
CA GLY A 65 1.95 -19.97 16.37
C GLY A 65 1.66 -20.30 17.85
N GLY A 66 1.42 -19.26 18.66
CA GLY A 66 1.12 -19.45 20.10
C GLY A 66 2.32 -19.75 21.00
N ILE A 67 3.56 -19.71 20.47
CA ILE A 67 4.81 -19.95 21.24
C ILE A 67 5.25 -18.78 22.12
N GLY A 68 4.53 -17.65 22.09
CA GLY A 68 4.85 -16.48 22.92
C GLY A 68 5.78 -15.46 22.27
N LYS A 69 5.89 -15.38 20.92
CA LYS A 69 6.70 -14.39 20.19
C LYS A 69 6.27 -12.96 20.50
N SER A 70 4.98 -12.66 20.33
CA SER A 70 4.41 -11.33 20.60
C SER A 70 4.56 -10.91 22.06
N THR A 71 4.45 -11.87 22.99
CA THR A 71 4.70 -11.63 24.42
C THR A 71 6.18 -11.29 24.67
N LEU A 72 7.12 -11.98 23.99
CA LEU A 72 8.55 -11.64 24.07
C LEU A 72 8.81 -10.21 23.59
N LEU A 73 8.24 -9.82 22.43
CA LEU A 73 8.42 -8.46 21.88
C LEU A 73 7.83 -7.39 22.81
N ARG A 74 6.65 -7.65 23.42
CA ARG A 74 6.07 -6.73 24.42
C ARG A 74 6.97 -6.57 25.64
N LYS A 75 7.52 -7.65 26.16
CA LYS A 75 8.45 -7.61 27.29
C LYS A 75 9.78 -6.96 26.96
N LEU A 76 10.29 -7.12 25.74
CA LEU A 76 11.44 -6.37 25.24
C LEU A 76 11.13 -4.87 25.17
N GLU A 77 9.98 -4.47 24.59
CA GLU A 77 9.52 -3.08 24.54
C GLU A 77 9.45 -2.48 25.94
N ALA A 78 8.75 -3.12 26.87
CA ALA A 78 8.58 -2.68 28.26
C ALA A 78 9.93 -2.54 28.99
N SER A 79 10.84 -3.49 28.82
CA SER A 79 12.17 -3.47 29.41
C SER A 79 13.09 -2.39 28.82
N LEU A 80 12.91 -2.06 27.53
CA LEU A 80 13.68 -1.00 26.86
C LEU A 80 13.15 0.41 27.21
N THR A 81 11.85 0.54 27.53
CA THR A 81 11.24 1.79 28.00
C THR A 81 11.37 2.00 29.51
N GLU A 82 11.89 1.00 30.25
CA GLU A 82 11.93 1.00 31.73
C GLU A 82 10.55 1.14 32.39
N THR A 83 9.48 0.88 31.67
CA THR A 83 8.09 0.94 32.18
C THR A 83 7.79 -0.24 33.12
N GLU A 84 8.54 -1.31 33.04
CA GLU A 84 8.47 -2.46 33.96
C GLU A 84 9.86 -2.72 34.57
N ARG A 85 9.85 -3.21 35.83
CA ARG A 85 11.07 -3.74 36.44
C ARG A 85 11.57 -4.90 35.58
N ARG A 86 12.80 -4.76 35.08
CA ARG A 86 13.47 -5.83 34.36
C ARG A 86 13.53 -7.08 35.23
N LEU A 87 13.28 -8.26 34.65
CA LEU A 87 13.39 -9.51 35.36
C LEU A 87 14.85 -9.67 35.84
N GLN A 88 15.04 -9.95 37.12
CA GLN A 88 16.40 -10.12 37.71
C GLN A 88 17.26 -11.12 36.93
N GLN A 89 16.65 -12.16 36.41
CA GLN A 89 17.30 -13.19 35.59
C GLN A 89 17.86 -12.72 34.24
N TRP A 90 17.45 -11.51 33.76
CA TRP A 90 17.93 -10.97 32.49
C TRP A 90 19.20 -10.10 32.64
N GLY A 91 19.63 -9.85 33.89
CA GLY A 91 20.82 -9.06 34.16
C GLY A 91 20.69 -7.57 33.87
N ALA A 92 21.75 -6.81 34.17
CA ALA A 92 21.82 -5.40 33.85
C ALA A 92 22.14 -5.22 32.35
N PRO A 93 21.52 -4.22 31.65
CA PRO A 93 21.83 -3.96 30.26
C PRO A 93 23.16 -3.22 30.14
N ALA A 94 23.95 -3.59 29.14
CA ALA A 94 25.19 -2.90 28.83
C ALA A 94 24.96 -1.54 28.12
N TRP A 95 23.73 -1.22 27.72
CA TRP A 95 23.36 0.07 27.14
C TRP A 95 22.85 1.08 28.16
N ALA A 96 23.12 0.89 29.44
CA ALA A 96 22.75 1.85 30.48
C ALA A 96 23.38 3.21 30.21
N GLY A 97 22.52 4.22 29.96
CA GLY A 97 22.94 5.59 29.60
C GLY A 97 22.66 5.99 28.15
N GLU A 98 22.38 5.05 27.26
CA GLU A 98 21.94 5.34 25.88
C GLU A 98 20.41 5.50 25.81
N LYS A 99 19.95 6.46 24.99
CA LYS A 99 18.52 6.67 24.76
C LYS A 99 18.01 5.68 23.70
N ILE A 100 17.63 4.49 24.13
CA ILE A 100 16.94 3.52 23.29
C ILE A 100 15.48 3.95 23.12
N LEU A 101 15.00 3.96 21.87
CA LEU A 101 13.60 4.21 21.53
C LEU A 101 12.98 2.94 20.96
N PRO A 102 12.31 2.11 21.74
CA PRO A 102 11.61 0.95 21.23
C PRO A 102 10.30 1.36 20.54
N ILE A 103 10.05 0.78 19.38
CA ILE A 103 8.88 1.04 18.55
C ILE A 103 8.29 -0.30 18.12
N ARG A 104 7.21 -0.76 18.77
CA ARG A 104 6.59 -2.02 18.43
C ARG A 104 5.46 -1.82 17.43
N ILE A 105 5.46 -2.61 16.36
CA ILE A 105 4.49 -2.60 15.26
C ILE A 105 4.02 -4.03 15.04
N ASP A 106 2.71 -4.24 15.16
CA ASP A 106 2.06 -5.50 14.85
C ASP A 106 1.56 -5.45 13.40
N LEU A 107 2.20 -6.23 12.52
CA LEU A 107 1.91 -6.23 11.09
C LEU A 107 0.53 -6.82 10.78
N ALA A 108 0.03 -7.76 11.60
CA ALA A 108 -1.31 -8.29 11.47
C ALA A 108 -2.38 -7.21 11.71
N ARG A 109 -2.16 -6.33 12.68
CA ARG A 109 -3.05 -5.18 12.95
C ARG A 109 -2.94 -4.10 11.90
N SER A 110 -1.73 -3.82 11.44
CA SER A 110 -1.49 -2.85 10.36
C SER A 110 -2.22 -3.25 9.07
N ARG A 111 -2.47 -4.55 8.88
CA ARG A 111 -3.23 -5.10 7.76
C ARG A 111 -4.74 -4.92 7.91
N ALA A 112 -5.27 -4.94 9.11
CA ALA A 112 -6.68 -4.67 9.39
C ALA A 112 -7.02 -3.18 9.29
N ALA A 113 -6.02 -2.29 9.41
CA ALA A 113 -6.17 -0.86 9.23
C ALA A 113 -6.34 -0.51 7.74
N THR A 114 -6.92 0.64 7.47
CA THR A 114 -7.00 1.22 6.13
C THR A 114 -5.63 1.70 5.66
N GLY A 115 -5.30 1.44 4.42
CA GLY A 115 -4.01 1.82 3.83
C GLY A 115 -3.04 0.65 3.65
N SER A 116 -1.87 0.92 3.11
CA SER A 116 -0.78 -0.04 2.96
C SER A 116 -0.19 -0.40 4.32
N VAL A 117 0.09 -1.70 4.54
CA VAL A 117 0.84 -2.15 5.74
C VAL A 117 2.15 -1.38 5.88
N PHE A 118 2.86 -1.17 4.78
CA PHE A 118 4.13 -0.45 4.76
C PHE A 118 3.97 1.02 5.16
N GLU A 119 2.94 1.70 4.66
CA GLU A 119 2.60 3.08 5.00
C GLU A 119 2.38 3.24 6.51
N ASN A 120 1.59 2.33 7.12
CA ASN A 120 1.37 2.31 8.56
C ASN A 120 2.66 2.08 9.36
N VAL A 121 3.58 1.26 8.86
CA VAL A 121 4.90 1.05 9.48
C VAL A 121 5.69 2.35 9.47
N VAL A 122 5.81 3.01 8.32
CA VAL A 122 6.56 4.28 8.18
C VAL A 122 5.97 5.38 9.06
N LEU A 123 4.64 5.53 9.05
CA LEU A 123 3.93 6.49 9.90
C LEU A 123 4.14 6.21 11.39
N THR A 124 4.04 4.96 11.81
CA THR A 124 4.24 4.58 13.22
C THR A 124 5.66 4.91 13.69
N VAL A 125 6.67 4.61 12.88
CA VAL A 125 8.08 4.96 13.18
C VAL A 125 8.24 6.47 13.30
N ARG A 126 7.67 7.23 12.36
CA ARG A 126 7.79 8.71 12.40
C ARG A 126 7.03 9.34 13.57
N LEU A 127 5.85 8.82 13.92
CA LEU A 127 5.06 9.29 15.08
C LEU A 127 5.81 9.05 16.39
N ALA A 128 6.41 7.87 16.57
CA ALA A 128 7.23 7.57 17.74
C ALA A 128 8.44 8.51 17.85
N LEU A 129 9.11 8.78 16.74
CA LEU A 129 10.20 9.74 16.67
C LEU A 129 9.73 11.17 16.96
N ALA A 130 8.52 11.57 16.50
CA ALA A 130 7.97 12.89 16.79
C ALA A 130 7.84 13.12 18.30
N ALA A 131 7.35 12.14 19.04
CA ALA A 131 7.20 12.19 20.48
C ALA A 131 8.57 12.23 21.20
N ALA A 132 9.53 11.40 20.77
CA ALA A 132 10.82 11.25 21.43
C ALA A 132 11.79 12.43 21.16
N VAL A 133 11.84 12.90 19.91
CA VAL A 133 12.79 13.93 19.46
C VAL A 133 12.24 15.34 19.69
N GLY A 134 10.92 15.53 19.56
CA GLY A 134 10.22 16.78 19.79
C GLY A 134 10.61 17.93 18.84
N ARG A 135 11.02 17.59 17.60
CA ARG A 135 11.37 18.56 16.54
C ARG A 135 11.05 18.00 15.16
N PRO A 136 10.82 18.87 14.15
CA PRO A 136 10.66 18.42 12.77
C PRO A 136 11.91 17.70 12.24
N LEU A 137 11.70 16.83 11.28
CA LEU A 137 12.71 16.18 10.44
C LEU A 137 12.45 16.63 8.99
N PRO A 138 13.01 17.79 8.57
CA PRO A 138 12.49 18.57 7.45
C PRO A 138 12.48 17.82 6.11
N SER A 139 13.54 17.06 5.79
CA SER A 139 13.62 16.35 4.51
C SER A 139 12.60 15.22 4.43
N PHE A 140 12.49 14.43 5.50
CA PHE A 140 11.52 13.34 5.57
C PHE A 140 10.10 13.86 5.68
N ASP A 141 9.84 14.84 6.56
CA ASP A 141 8.50 15.38 6.79
C ASP A 141 7.92 16.02 5.53
N LEU A 142 8.77 16.68 4.74
CA LEU A 142 8.39 17.25 3.45
C LEU A 142 8.04 16.15 2.42
N ALA A 143 8.89 15.12 2.32
CA ALA A 143 8.64 13.99 1.42
C ALA A 143 7.35 13.24 1.80
N LEU A 144 7.16 12.99 3.11
CA LEU A 144 5.96 12.34 3.63
C LEU A 144 4.72 13.19 3.40
N ARG A 145 4.78 14.50 3.60
CA ARG A 145 3.66 15.40 3.33
C ARG A 145 3.27 15.36 1.87
N ARG A 146 4.24 15.45 0.96
CA ARG A 146 4.00 15.34 -0.48
C ARG A 146 3.37 14.01 -0.85
N TYR A 147 3.88 12.90 -0.28
CA TYR A 147 3.29 11.57 -0.45
C TYR A 147 1.84 11.54 0.04
N TRP A 148 1.61 12.05 1.24
CA TRP A 148 0.29 12.01 1.86
C TRP A 148 -0.75 12.76 1.05
N ASP A 149 -0.44 14.01 0.67
CA ASP A 149 -1.34 14.85 -0.11
C ASP A 149 -1.67 14.24 -1.50
N ALA A 150 -0.72 13.46 -2.07
CA ALA A 150 -0.92 12.80 -3.36
C ALA A 150 -1.71 11.48 -3.26
N GLN A 151 -1.49 10.69 -2.19
CA GLN A 151 -2.06 9.35 -2.07
C GLN A 151 -3.37 9.32 -1.25
N HIS A 152 -3.62 10.35 -0.43
CA HIS A 152 -4.81 10.47 0.42
C HIS A 152 -5.55 11.78 0.16
N PRO A 153 -6.05 12.01 -1.07
CA PRO A 153 -6.76 13.23 -1.41
C PRO A 153 -8.04 13.36 -0.56
N GLY A 154 -8.18 14.51 0.12
CA GLY A 154 -9.35 14.79 0.96
C GLY A 154 -9.30 14.21 2.38
N GLU A 155 -8.27 13.44 2.74
CA GLU A 155 -8.07 12.96 4.10
C GLU A 155 -6.81 13.60 4.72
N PRO A 156 -6.94 14.65 5.55
CA PRO A 156 -5.82 15.23 6.26
C PRO A 156 -5.13 14.18 7.15
N LEU A 157 -3.79 14.21 7.19
CA LEU A 157 -3.00 13.28 8.01
C LEU A 157 -3.43 13.30 9.49
N GLU A 158 -3.84 14.46 10.01
CA GLU A 158 -4.36 14.65 11.36
C GLU A 158 -5.61 13.78 11.62
N GLU A 159 -6.49 13.72 10.65
CA GLU A 159 -7.74 12.96 10.75
C GLU A 159 -7.47 11.45 10.68
N TYR A 160 -6.60 11.04 9.77
CA TYR A 160 -6.14 9.65 9.66
C TYR A 160 -5.49 9.16 10.95
N VAL A 161 -4.51 9.92 11.50
CA VAL A 161 -3.81 9.57 12.75
C VAL A 161 -4.79 9.49 13.93
N ARG A 162 -5.81 10.36 13.97
CA ARG A 162 -6.88 10.31 14.99
C ARG A 162 -7.76 9.08 14.81
N ARG A 163 -8.21 8.81 13.59
CA ARG A 163 -9.11 7.69 13.25
C ARG A 163 -8.46 6.33 13.49
N THR A 164 -7.18 6.19 13.21
CA THR A 164 -6.43 4.94 13.41
C THR A 164 -5.97 4.72 14.86
N GLY A 165 -6.27 5.63 15.78
CA GLY A 165 -5.87 5.53 17.18
C GLY A 165 -4.38 5.77 17.44
N LEU A 166 -3.58 6.01 16.42
CA LEU A 166 -2.16 6.31 16.54
C LEU A 166 -1.92 7.57 17.39
N ALA A 167 -2.85 8.54 17.34
CA ALA A 167 -2.82 9.75 18.19
C ALA A 167 -2.85 9.44 19.70
N GLY A 168 -3.63 8.43 20.10
CA GLY A 168 -3.71 8.01 21.51
C GLY A 168 -2.42 7.37 22.00
N ARG A 169 -1.67 6.71 21.14
CA ARG A 169 -0.40 6.03 21.47
C ARG A 169 0.81 6.96 21.41
N PHE A 170 0.89 7.86 20.42
CA PHE A 170 2.08 8.67 20.14
C PHE A 170 1.84 10.19 20.23
N GLY A 171 0.63 10.63 20.54
CA GLY A 171 0.27 12.06 20.58
C GLY A 171 0.02 12.69 19.21
N GLN A 172 -0.28 13.99 19.19
CA GLN A 172 -0.67 14.74 17.99
C GLN A 172 0.43 15.71 17.51
N MET A 173 1.69 15.42 17.81
CA MET A 173 2.79 16.35 17.50
C MET A 173 3.24 16.32 16.04
N LEU A 174 3.06 15.22 15.32
CA LEU A 174 3.56 15.06 13.95
C LEU A 174 2.98 16.08 12.96
N PRO A 175 1.67 16.34 12.91
CA PRO A 175 1.11 17.32 11.98
C PRO A 175 1.71 18.72 12.19
N GLN A 176 1.88 19.14 13.43
CA GLN A 176 2.51 20.43 13.78
C GLN A 176 3.99 20.47 13.37
N GLN A 177 4.72 19.37 13.54
CA GLN A 177 6.12 19.26 13.12
C GLN A 177 6.24 19.28 11.60
N MET A 178 5.36 18.61 10.86
CA MET A 178 5.32 18.67 9.39
C MET A 178 5.03 20.08 8.88
N GLN A 179 4.10 20.79 9.50
CA GLN A 179 3.82 22.18 9.15
C GLN A 179 5.03 23.10 9.45
N ALA A 180 5.71 22.86 10.55
CA ALA A 180 6.95 23.59 10.89
C ALA A 180 8.07 23.28 9.87
N ALA A 181 8.23 22.03 9.44
CA ALA A 181 9.19 21.61 8.41
C ALA A 181 8.94 22.31 7.06
N VAL A 182 7.68 22.37 6.63
CA VAL A 182 7.28 23.10 5.43
C VAL A 182 7.61 24.60 5.56
N SER A 183 7.31 25.21 6.69
CA SER A 183 7.60 26.64 6.96
C SER A 183 9.10 26.93 6.97
N GLU A 184 9.90 26.04 7.55
CA GLU A 184 11.37 26.13 7.57
C GLU A 184 11.94 26.00 6.15
N ALA A 185 11.43 25.09 5.34
CA ALA A 185 11.83 24.93 3.94
C ALA A 185 11.50 26.17 3.09
N ILE A 186 10.30 26.76 3.27
CA ILE A 186 9.91 28.02 2.62
C ILE A 186 10.86 29.17 2.99
N GLY A 187 11.17 29.31 4.28
CA GLY A 187 12.08 30.35 4.76
C GLY A 187 13.51 30.18 4.22
N ALA A 188 14.02 28.96 4.24
CA ALA A 188 15.36 28.64 3.76
C ALA A 188 15.52 28.82 2.23
N LEU A 189 14.46 28.57 1.46
CA LEU A 189 14.44 28.77 0.00
C LEU A 189 14.09 30.20 -0.42
N GLN A 190 13.82 31.09 0.54
CA GLN A 190 13.45 32.51 0.30
C GLN A 190 12.29 32.63 -0.73
N LEU A 191 11.17 31.94 -0.49
CA LEU A 191 9.98 31.97 -1.32
C LEU A 191 8.95 32.96 -0.72
N PRO A 192 8.98 34.25 -1.08
CA PRO A 192 8.00 35.22 -0.57
C PRO A 192 6.61 34.95 -1.16
N GLY A 193 5.58 35.05 -0.33
CA GLY A 193 4.19 34.96 -0.76
C GLY A 193 3.48 33.62 -0.52
N LEU A 194 4.19 32.59 -0.03
CA LEU A 194 3.59 31.27 0.24
C LEU A 194 3.19 31.09 1.73
N VAL A 195 3.50 32.04 2.58
CA VAL A 195 3.11 32.00 3.99
C VAL A 195 1.58 32.21 4.08
N GLY A 196 0.85 31.18 4.50
CA GLY A 196 -0.62 31.20 4.60
C GLY A 196 -1.36 30.59 3.40
N SER A 197 -0.66 30.09 2.38
CA SER A 197 -1.26 29.39 1.25
C SER A 197 -1.69 27.98 1.65
N ALA A 198 -2.69 27.43 0.93
CA ALA A 198 -3.14 26.04 1.13
C ALA A 198 -1.97 25.05 0.94
N ALA A 199 -1.92 23.99 1.73
CA ALA A 199 -0.79 23.07 1.82
C ALA A 199 -0.32 22.49 0.47
N GLY A 200 -1.25 22.20 -0.45
CA GLY A 200 -0.93 21.70 -1.80
C GLY A 200 -0.17 22.71 -2.67
N GLN A 201 -0.52 24.01 -2.59
CA GLN A 201 0.18 25.08 -3.33
C GLN A 201 1.62 25.25 -2.84
N VAL A 202 1.84 25.05 -1.53
CA VAL A 202 3.16 25.10 -0.92
C VAL A 202 4.03 23.94 -1.40
N ALA A 203 3.49 22.74 -1.45
CA ALA A 203 4.24 21.55 -1.91
C ALA A 203 4.65 21.69 -3.38
N THR A 204 3.76 22.16 -4.26
CA THR A 204 4.03 22.34 -5.69
C THR A 204 5.04 23.46 -5.95
N ALA A 205 4.89 24.61 -5.26
CA ALA A 205 5.82 25.71 -5.36
C ALA A 205 7.20 25.35 -4.79
N LEU A 206 7.24 24.53 -3.75
CA LEU A 206 8.45 24.02 -3.15
C LEU A 206 9.19 23.07 -4.10
N VAL A 207 8.48 22.13 -4.76
CA VAL A 207 9.06 21.26 -5.80
C VAL A 207 9.59 22.05 -6.99
N LYS A 208 8.88 23.11 -7.43
CA LYS A 208 9.35 24.03 -8.47
C LYS A 208 10.63 24.75 -8.03
N ALA A 209 10.63 25.29 -6.82
CA ALA A 209 11.81 25.95 -6.26
C ALA A 209 12.99 24.99 -6.03
N LEU A 210 12.71 23.73 -5.67
CA LEU A 210 13.71 22.67 -5.55
C LEU A 210 14.39 22.37 -6.89
N ARG A 211 13.63 22.35 -8.00
CA ARG A 211 14.17 22.18 -9.35
C ARG A 211 15.00 23.37 -9.83
N GLU A 212 14.52 24.60 -9.57
CA GLU A 212 15.17 25.82 -10.00
C GLU A 212 16.43 26.17 -9.18
N ARG A 213 16.55 25.64 -7.97
CA ARG A 213 17.62 25.97 -7.01
C ARG A 213 18.31 24.73 -6.42
N ARG A 214 18.53 23.71 -7.25
CA ARG A 214 19.15 22.41 -6.87
C ARG A 214 20.37 22.54 -5.96
N ASP A 215 21.24 23.52 -6.22
CA ASP A 215 22.46 23.71 -5.43
C ASP A 215 22.18 24.24 -4.02
N ARG A 216 21.13 25.06 -3.84
CA ARG A 216 20.69 25.53 -2.52
C ARG A 216 20.00 24.43 -1.71
N VAL A 217 19.24 23.57 -2.38
CA VAL A 217 18.60 22.41 -1.74
C VAL A 217 19.64 21.40 -1.27
N ARG A 218 20.65 21.11 -2.08
CA ARG A 218 21.78 20.26 -1.68
C ARG A 218 22.52 20.85 -0.49
N ALA A 219 22.68 22.17 -0.44
CA ALA A 219 23.31 22.86 0.67
C ALA A 219 22.45 22.86 1.96
N LEU A 220 21.13 22.88 1.83
CA LEU A 220 20.16 22.88 2.95
C LEU A 220 19.88 21.49 3.48
N ALA A 221 19.69 20.51 2.58
CA ALA A 221 19.32 19.15 2.97
C ALA A 221 20.54 18.34 3.46
N GLY A 222 21.74 18.63 2.96
CA GLY A 222 22.97 17.93 3.31
C GLY A 222 23.03 16.44 2.89
N CYS A 223 21.89 15.78 2.65
CA CYS A 223 21.81 14.42 2.14
C CYS A 223 21.83 14.45 0.60
N ALA A 224 22.75 13.70 -0.01
CA ALA A 224 22.97 13.68 -1.45
C ALA A 224 21.71 13.25 -2.25
N ARG A 225 20.84 12.46 -1.64
CA ARG A 225 19.66 11.85 -2.28
C ARG A 225 18.35 12.61 -2.09
N THR A 226 18.31 13.62 -1.20
CA THR A 226 17.08 14.36 -0.89
C THR A 226 16.41 14.95 -2.13
N ALA A 227 17.19 15.59 -3.01
CA ALA A 227 16.63 16.22 -4.21
C ALA A 227 15.96 15.19 -5.14
N ALA A 228 16.62 14.06 -5.38
CA ALA A 228 16.09 13.00 -6.24
C ALA A 228 14.82 12.37 -5.65
N LEU A 229 14.78 12.13 -4.33
CA LEU A 229 13.61 11.56 -3.65
C LEU A 229 12.43 12.54 -3.60
N LEU A 230 12.69 13.83 -3.50
CA LEU A 230 11.65 14.87 -3.58
C LEU A 230 11.19 15.15 -5.01
N GLU A 231 11.99 14.83 -6.03
CA GLU A 231 11.61 14.93 -7.45
C GLU A 231 10.84 13.70 -7.94
N ALA A 232 11.03 12.52 -7.31
CA ALA A 232 10.33 11.29 -7.67
C ALA A 232 8.82 11.41 -7.48
N ASP A 233 8.04 10.69 -8.27
CA ASP A 233 6.58 10.64 -8.08
C ASP A 233 6.27 10.12 -6.68
N PRO A 234 5.36 10.76 -5.94
CA PRO A 234 5.07 10.42 -4.54
C PRO A 234 4.14 9.22 -4.45
N ASP A 235 4.62 8.04 -4.84
CA ASP A 235 3.93 6.75 -4.79
C ASP A 235 4.49 5.84 -3.67
N LEU A 236 3.92 4.65 -3.51
CA LEU A 236 4.36 3.69 -2.49
C LEU A 236 5.81 3.24 -2.71
N GLU A 237 6.26 3.20 -3.97
CA GLU A 237 7.65 2.89 -4.32
C GLU A 237 8.58 4.01 -3.80
N ALA A 238 8.26 5.28 -4.05
CA ALA A 238 9.01 6.42 -3.53
C ALA A 238 8.99 6.46 -1.99
N LEU A 239 7.81 6.24 -1.36
CA LEU A 239 7.71 6.15 0.10
C LEU A 239 8.67 5.12 0.68
N SER A 240 8.91 4.02 -0.03
CA SER A 240 9.81 2.96 0.44
C SER A 240 11.29 3.37 0.50
N PHE A 241 11.67 4.45 -0.16
CA PHE A 241 13.01 5.03 -0.10
C PHE A 241 13.15 6.18 0.90
N TYR A 242 12.04 6.78 1.37
CA TYR A 242 12.07 7.87 2.36
C TYR A 242 12.69 7.48 3.71
N PRO A 243 12.69 6.21 4.17
CA PRO A 243 13.42 5.79 5.36
C PRO A 243 14.90 6.19 5.35
N HIS A 244 15.53 6.31 4.19
CA HIS A 244 16.89 6.82 4.07
C HIS A 244 17.02 8.27 4.55
N LEU A 245 16.06 9.14 4.20
CA LEU A 245 16.03 10.53 4.71
C LEU A 245 15.87 10.55 6.23
N LEU A 246 15.00 9.67 6.75
CA LEU A 246 14.77 9.55 8.18
C LEU A 246 16.03 9.09 8.91
N ALA A 247 16.71 8.06 8.41
CA ALA A 247 17.96 7.56 8.95
C ALA A 247 19.04 8.64 8.95
N TRP A 248 19.18 9.39 7.86
CA TRP A 248 20.13 10.48 7.74
C TRP A 248 19.84 11.60 8.75
N GLU A 249 18.59 12.03 8.90
CA GLU A 249 18.21 13.10 9.84
C GLU A 249 18.38 12.66 11.31
N ILE A 250 18.09 11.39 11.64
CA ILE A 250 18.37 10.83 12.97
C ILE A 250 19.86 10.88 13.28
N SER A 251 20.74 10.58 12.33
CA SER A 251 22.20 10.60 12.52
C SER A 251 22.74 12.00 12.78
N ARG A 252 22.00 13.04 12.38
CA ARG A 252 22.35 14.46 12.54
C ARG A 252 21.69 15.13 13.75
N LEU A 253 21.01 14.38 14.59
CA LEU A 253 20.42 14.91 15.80
C LEU A 253 21.52 15.40 16.76
N PRO A 254 21.30 16.55 17.44
CA PRO A 254 22.22 17.02 18.49
C PRO A 254 22.37 15.95 19.60
N ALA A 255 23.54 15.83 20.20
CA ALA A 255 23.84 14.81 21.21
C ALA A 255 22.78 14.69 22.34
N LYS A 256 22.17 15.81 22.76
CA LYS A 256 21.09 15.81 23.77
C LYS A 256 19.76 15.21 23.28
N LYS A 257 19.58 15.09 21.97
CA LYS A 257 18.37 14.60 21.29
C LYS A 257 18.63 13.28 20.56
N GLN A 258 19.84 12.78 20.60
CA GLN A 258 20.21 11.50 19.99
C GLN A 258 19.38 10.38 20.61
N VAL A 259 18.82 9.53 19.75
CA VAL A 259 18.05 8.33 20.09
C VAL A 259 18.47 7.19 19.19
N VAL A 260 18.46 5.98 19.70
CA VAL A 260 18.69 4.76 18.90
C VAL A 260 17.37 4.01 18.78
N PRO A 261 16.71 4.06 17.62
CA PRO A 261 15.45 3.34 17.42
C PRO A 261 15.69 1.82 17.39
N VAL A 262 14.89 1.09 18.19
CA VAL A 262 14.78 -0.36 18.15
C VAL A 262 13.37 -0.70 17.69
N ILE A 263 13.24 -1.07 16.42
CA ILE A 263 11.95 -1.29 15.77
C ILE A 263 11.60 -2.79 15.90
N LEU A 264 10.51 -3.09 16.61
CA LEU A 264 10.04 -4.44 16.86
C LEU A 264 8.85 -4.73 15.93
N LEU A 265 9.11 -5.52 14.88
CA LEU A 265 8.09 -5.95 13.91
C LEU A 265 7.54 -7.31 14.32
N ASP A 266 6.26 -7.37 14.66
CA ASP A 266 5.59 -8.60 15.06
C ASP A 266 4.75 -9.17 13.91
N THR A 267 4.61 -10.50 13.86
CA THR A 267 3.76 -11.23 12.89
C THR A 267 4.16 -11.02 11.42
N LEU A 268 5.46 -11.14 11.10
CA LEU A 268 5.95 -10.95 9.72
C LEU A 268 5.30 -11.92 8.72
N GLU A 269 4.86 -13.12 9.14
CA GLU A 269 4.14 -14.06 8.30
C GLU A 269 2.89 -13.50 7.63
N ASP A 270 2.30 -12.46 8.18
CA ASP A 270 1.14 -11.80 7.59
C ASP A 270 1.51 -10.91 6.39
N THR A 271 2.79 -10.75 6.10
CA THR A 271 3.29 -10.06 4.90
C THR A 271 3.70 -11.02 3.78
N GLU A 272 3.70 -12.33 4.03
CA GLU A 272 4.04 -13.36 3.04
C GLU A 272 2.94 -13.44 1.98
N ASP A 273 3.07 -12.61 0.95
CA ASP A 273 2.28 -12.71 -0.28
C ASP A 273 3.08 -13.46 -1.38
N ARG A 274 2.43 -13.86 -2.48
CA ARG A 274 3.07 -14.57 -3.60
C ARG A 274 4.24 -13.81 -4.22
N HIS A 275 4.15 -12.49 -4.24
CA HIS A 275 5.13 -11.61 -4.89
C HIS A 275 6.10 -10.99 -3.90
N ARG A 276 5.96 -11.29 -2.60
CA ARG A 276 6.77 -10.74 -1.50
C ARG A 276 6.87 -9.20 -1.53
N ASP A 277 5.86 -8.51 -2.05
CA ASP A 277 5.94 -7.07 -2.23
C ASP A 277 6.04 -6.33 -0.90
N THR A 278 5.21 -6.71 0.09
CA THR A 278 5.28 -6.10 1.43
C THR A 278 6.59 -6.45 2.12
N GLU A 279 7.05 -7.71 2.00
CA GLU A 279 8.33 -8.15 2.53
C GLU A 279 9.49 -7.39 1.87
N ARG A 280 9.45 -7.16 0.55
CA ARG A 280 10.44 -6.36 -0.19
C ARG A 280 10.51 -4.92 0.32
N LEU A 281 9.36 -4.26 0.53
CA LEU A 281 9.33 -2.90 1.08
C LEU A 281 9.86 -2.84 2.52
N LEU A 282 9.53 -3.83 3.37
CA LEU A 282 10.08 -3.94 4.72
C LEU A 282 11.58 -4.23 4.71
N GLN A 283 12.06 -5.09 3.81
CA GLN A 283 13.49 -5.32 3.63
C GLN A 283 14.22 -4.04 3.23
N ARG A 284 13.63 -3.24 2.33
CA ARG A 284 14.16 -1.94 1.92
C ARG A 284 14.21 -0.96 3.09
N LEU A 285 13.17 -0.92 3.94
CA LEU A 285 13.16 -0.13 5.18
C LEU A 285 14.36 -0.49 6.06
N VAL A 286 14.58 -1.80 6.31
CA VAL A 286 15.70 -2.28 7.14
C VAL A 286 17.05 -1.91 6.51
N TRP A 287 17.18 -2.04 5.19
CA TRP A 287 18.39 -1.72 4.44
C TRP A 287 18.75 -0.24 4.50
N LEU A 288 17.76 0.61 4.36
CA LEU A 288 17.92 2.08 4.28
C LEU A 288 18.02 2.77 5.64
N MET A 289 17.78 2.03 6.74
CA MET A 289 17.92 2.55 8.10
C MET A 289 19.00 1.78 8.90
N PRO A 290 20.28 1.86 8.48
CA PRO A 290 21.35 1.10 9.14
C PRO A 290 21.62 1.56 10.58
N ASN A 291 21.16 2.75 10.98
CA ASN A 291 21.24 3.28 12.33
C ASN A 291 20.06 2.91 13.24
N CYS A 292 19.16 2.05 12.77
CA CYS A 292 18.08 1.47 13.54
C CYS A 292 18.28 -0.04 13.66
N LEU A 293 18.00 -0.62 14.84
CA LEU A 293 17.98 -2.06 15.01
C LEU A 293 16.56 -2.58 14.81
N PHE A 294 16.42 -3.62 14.01
CA PHE A 294 15.15 -4.28 13.76
C PHE A 294 15.09 -5.64 14.48
N VAL A 295 14.07 -5.82 15.31
CA VAL A 295 13.75 -7.07 15.97
C VAL A 295 12.49 -7.62 15.32
N ILE A 296 12.61 -8.69 14.56
CA ILE A 296 11.52 -9.22 13.75
C ILE A 296 11.03 -10.54 14.35
N SER A 297 9.70 -10.70 14.50
CA SER A 297 9.10 -11.98 14.85
C SER A 297 8.26 -12.55 13.72
N GLY A 298 8.34 -13.88 13.52
CA GLY A 298 7.63 -14.57 12.47
C GLY A 298 7.48 -16.07 12.70
N ARG A 299 6.78 -16.78 11.84
CA ARG A 299 6.70 -18.26 11.91
C ARG A 299 7.95 -18.91 11.33
N ASN A 300 8.50 -18.33 10.28
CA ASN A 300 9.60 -18.85 9.50
C ASN A 300 10.87 -18.03 9.69
N ARG A 301 12.00 -18.60 9.27
CA ARG A 301 13.25 -17.85 9.15
C ARG A 301 13.14 -16.80 8.05
N LEU A 302 13.81 -15.67 8.23
CA LEU A 302 14.03 -14.73 7.14
C LEU A 302 14.94 -15.35 6.08
N ARG A 303 14.53 -15.29 4.84
CA ARG A 303 15.27 -15.83 3.69
C ARG A 303 16.03 -14.77 2.90
N TRP A 304 16.26 -13.60 3.49
CA TRP A 304 16.90 -12.47 2.78
C TRP A 304 18.34 -12.78 2.33
N ALA A 305 19.03 -13.68 3.05
CA ALA A 305 20.35 -14.16 2.64
C ALA A 305 20.32 -15.21 1.51
N ASP A 306 19.15 -15.61 1.03
CA ASP A 306 18.98 -16.61 -0.04
C ASP A 306 19.07 -15.94 -1.41
N GLU A 307 20.09 -16.27 -2.19
CA GLU A 307 20.30 -15.75 -3.54
C GLU A 307 19.20 -16.16 -4.52
N ALA A 308 18.47 -17.24 -4.24
CA ALA A 308 17.35 -17.68 -5.07
C ALA A 308 16.18 -16.67 -5.09
N LEU A 309 16.15 -15.74 -4.14
CA LEU A 309 15.14 -14.67 -4.07
C LEU A 309 15.56 -13.39 -4.85
N GLN A 310 16.68 -13.41 -5.55
CA GLN A 310 17.08 -12.31 -6.42
C GLN A 310 16.00 -12.04 -7.48
N GLY A 311 15.60 -10.77 -7.59
CA GLY A 311 14.50 -10.34 -8.45
C GLY A 311 13.12 -10.35 -7.80
N GLN A 312 12.94 -11.04 -6.66
CA GLN A 312 11.76 -10.89 -5.80
C GLN A 312 12.01 -9.91 -4.65
N LEU A 313 13.23 -9.90 -4.12
CA LEU A 313 13.72 -8.96 -3.11
C LEU A 313 14.85 -8.11 -3.71
N ASP A 314 15.03 -6.92 -3.13
CA ASP A 314 16.02 -5.95 -3.66
C ASP A 314 17.46 -6.30 -3.23
N TYR A 315 17.63 -6.78 -2.01
CA TYR A 315 18.92 -7.06 -1.40
C TYR A 315 18.97 -8.53 -0.97
N THR A 316 19.74 -9.36 -1.64
CA THR A 316 19.79 -10.79 -1.38
C THR A 316 21.22 -11.28 -1.26
N GLY A 317 21.39 -12.45 -0.66
CA GLY A 317 22.66 -13.11 -0.53
C GLY A 317 23.35 -12.93 0.83
N PRO A 318 24.31 -13.84 1.13
CA PRO A 318 25.01 -13.88 2.43
C PRO A 318 25.96 -12.68 2.63
N HIS A 319 26.37 -12.02 1.54
CA HIS A 319 27.19 -10.80 1.62
C HIS A 319 26.35 -9.61 2.09
N ALA A 320 25.11 -9.47 1.60
CA ALA A 320 24.21 -8.41 2.01
C ALA A 320 23.74 -8.59 3.48
N TRP A 321 23.45 -9.83 3.86
CA TRP A 321 22.90 -10.20 5.17
C TRP A 321 23.72 -11.29 5.86
N PRO A 322 24.95 -11.01 6.31
CA PRO A 322 25.86 -12.02 6.85
C PRO A 322 25.32 -12.74 8.10
N GLY A 323 24.55 -12.02 8.96
CA GLY A 323 23.95 -12.61 10.18
C GLY A 323 22.75 -13.51 9.94
N LEU A 324 22.12 -13.47 8.74
CA LEU A 324 20.95 -14.27 8.39
C LEU A 324 21.28 -15.55 7.61
N SER A 325 22.55 -15.77 7.25
CA SER A 325 22.98 -16.95 6.53
C SER A 325 22.85 -18.24 7.40
N PRO A 326 22.30 -19.34 6.86
CA PRO A 326 22.15 -20.59 7.62
C PRO A 326 23.49 -21.24 8.02
N HIS A 327 24.61 -20.84 7.41
CA HIS A 327 25.93 -21.48 7.58
C HIS A 327 26.78 -20.88 8.72
N THR A 328 26.34 -19.81 9.37
CA THR A 328 27.08 -19.14 10.45
C THR A 328 27.16 -19.92 11.76
N GLY A 329 26.52 -21.09 11.86
CA GLY A 329 26.54 -21.94 13.04
C GLY A 329 27.63 -23.02 13.07
N LEU A 330 28.33 -23.29 11.95
CA LEU A 330 29.31 -24.41 11.83
C LEU A 330 30.75 -23.98 11.55
N ALA A 331 31.01 -22.70 11.28
CA ALA A 331 32.36 -22.19 11.03
C ALA A 331 32.76 -21.11 12.06
N ALA A 332 32.64 -21.42 13.35
CA ALA A 332 33.11 -20.55 14.44
C ALA A 332 34.64 -20.60 14.62
N GLY A 333 35.40 -20.68 13.53
CA GLY A 333 36.86 -20.77 13.55
C GLY A 333 37.62 -19.71 12.76
N ALA A 334 36.95 -18.80 12.02
CA ALA A 334 37.68 -17.78 11.27
C ALA A 334 36.93 -16.41 11.33
N ALA A 335 37.45 -15.53 12.17
CA ALA A 335 37.44 -14.06 12.13
C ALA A 335 36.26 -13.37 11.38
N GLY A 336 35.21 -13.06 12.12
CA GLY A 336 34.16 -12.12 11.71
C GLY A 336 33.15 -11.99 12.85
N ALA A 337 33.20 -10.89 13.61
CA ALA A 337 32.38 -10.65 14.79
C ALA A 337 30.92 -10.38 14.41
N GLY A 338 30.16 -11.42 14.05
CA GLY A 338 28.72 -11.34 13.85
C GLY A 338 28.09 -12.66 14.32
N GLY A 339 27.51 -12.67 15.53
CA GLY A 339 26.73 -13.79 16.05
C GLY A 339 25.55 -14.13 15.17
N ALA A 340 25.00 -15.36 15.26
CA ALA A 340 23.79 -15.76 14.56
C ALA A 340 22.64 -14.79 14.91
N ARG A 341 21.97 -14.28 13.91
CA ARG A 341 20.87 -13.28 14.04
C ARG A 341 19.47 -13.88 13.93
N GLN A 342 19.37 -15.22 13.79
CA GLN A 342 18.10 -15.93 13.69
C GLN A 342 17.96 -16.97 14.81
N HIS A 343 16.97 -16.76 15.67
CA HIS A 343 16.76 -17.55 16.89
C HIS A 343 15.40 -18.25 16.87
N LEU A 344 15.44 -19.58 16.95
CA LEU A 344 14.23 -20.37 17.12
C LEU A 344 13.70 -20.22 18.55
N ILE A 345 12.42 -19.90 18.66
CA ILE A 345 11.69 -19.95 19.93
C ILE A 345 11.09 -21.36 20.09
N GLY A 346 11.66 -22.13 21.02
CA GLY A 346 11.17 -23.46 21.38
C GLY A 346 10.03 -23.43 22.40
N ASN A 347 9.42 -24.60 22.60
CA ASN A 347 8.41 -24.80 23.64
C ASN A 347 9.04 -24.62 25.04
N PHE A 348 8.19 -24.36 26.04
CA PHE A 348 8.61 -24.33 27.43
C PHE A 348 9.05 -25.73 27.90
N SER A 349 10.05 -25.79 28.79
CA SER A 349 10.35 -27.01 29.52
C SER A 349 9.23 -27.35 30.52
N PRO A 350 9.10 -28.60 30.97
CA PRO A 350 8.12 -28.95 32.00
C PRO A 350 8.25 -28.09 33.27
N GLN A 351 9.47 -27.73 33.63
CA GLN A 351 9.73 -26.88 34.80
C GLN A 351 9.27 -25.46 34.58
N ASP A 352 9.42 -24.92 33.35
CA ASP A 352 8.92 -23.60 33.00
C ASP A 352 7.40 -23.54 32.97
N CYS A 353 6.76 -24.60 32.46
CA CYS A 353 5.31 -24.72 32.49
C CYS A 353 4.76 -24.69 33.92
N ASP A 354 5.35 -25.47 34.83
CA ASP A 354 4.91 -25.47 36.23
C ASP A 354 5.14 -24.10 36.88
N THR A 355 6.29 -23.50 36.67
CA THR A 355 6.62 -22.16 37.17
C THR A 355 5.65 -21.12 36.62
N TYR A 356 5.35 -21.16 35.31
CA TYR A 356 4.39 -20.26 34.66
C TYR A 356 3.00 -20.37 35.29
N LEU A 357 2.48 -21.60 35.43
CA LEU A 357 1.16 -21.86 36.01
C LEU A 357 1.08 -21.47 37.50
N ALA A 358 2.18 -21.68 38.25
CA ALA A 358 2.25 -21.29 39.65
C ALA A 358 2.20 -19.74 39.84
N GLN A 359 2.81 -18.99 38.94
CA GLN A 359 2.88 -17.53 39.00
C GLN A 359 1.68 -16.83 38.35
N ARG A 360 1.03 -17.49 37.39
CA ARG A 360 -0.04 -16.89 36.58
C ARG A 360 -1.29 -16.55 37.39
N LEU A 361 -1.68 -17.38 38.35
CA LEU A 361 -2.79 -17.13 39.28
C LEU A 361 -2.31 -17.38 40.70
N THR A 362 -2.36 -16.35 41.51
CA THR A 362 -1.99 -16.40 42.94
C THR A 362 -3.11 -15.93 43.82
N HIS A 363 -3.15 -16.45 45.03
CA HIS A 363 -3.94 -15.88 46.13
C HIS A 363 -3.34 -14.55 46.58
N ASP A 364 -4.08 -13.77 47.36
CA ASP A 364 -3.62 -12.49 47.93
C ASP A 364 -2.35 -12.65 48.80
N ASP A 365 -2.13 -13.86 49.35
CA ASP A 365 -0.93 -14.23 50.15
C ASP A 365 0.25 -14.70 49.27
N GLY A 366 0.14 -14.62 47.92
CA GLY A 366 1.17 -15.01 46.98
C GLY A 366 1.28 -16.52 46.71
N ARG A 367 0.47 -17.38 47.31
CA ARG A 367 0.43 -18.79 46.99
C ARG A 367 -0.22 -19.09 45.66
N PRO A 368 0.28 -20.09 44.91
CA PRO A 368 -0.37 -20.50 43.66
C PRO A 368 -1.80 -20.90 43.83
N LEU A 369 -2.68 -20.36 42.98
CA LEU A 369 -4.10 -20.70 43.01
C LEU A 369 -4.37 -22.08 42.37
N ILE A 370 -3.54 -22.44 41.37
CA ILE A 370 -3.61 -23.74 40.70
C ILE A 370 -2.79 -24.74 41.49
N GLY A 371 -3.44 -25.79 42.02
CA GLY A 371 -2.81 -26.83 42.81
C GLY A 371 -1.75 -27.62 42.02
N PRO A 372 -0.74 -28.23 42.68
CA PRO A 372 0.36 -28.87 42.02
C PRO A 372 -0.05 -30.06 41.13
N GLU A 373 -1.07 -30.83 41.51
CA GLU A 373 -1.60 -31.94 40.71
C GLU A 373 -2.22 -31.44 39.39
N VAL A 374 -2.97 -30.35 39.41
CA VAL A 374 -3.58 -29.73 38.22
C VAL A 374 -2.47 -29.17 37.32
N ARG A 375 -1.47 -28.49 37.92
CA ARG A 375 -0.31 -27.98 37.16
C ARG A 375 0.46 -29.09 36.44
N ALA A 376 0.66 -30.23 37.10
CA ALA A 376 1.35 -31.37 36.51
C ALA A 376 0.63 -31.90 35.26
N VAL A 377 -0.67 -32.07 35.33
CA VAL A 377 -1.47 -32.52 34.17
C VAL A 377 -1.46 -31.49 33.03
N ILE A 378 -1.68 -30.22 33.35
CA ILE A 378 -1.63 -29.14 32.33
C ILE A 378 -0.25 -29.09 31.67
N THR A 379 0.82 -29.17 32.45
CA THR A 379 2.20 -29.20 31.95
C THR A 379 2.41 -30.36 30.98
N GLN A 380 1.99 -31.57 31.35
CA GLN A 380 2.12 -32.75 30.50
C GLN A 380 1.35 -32.58 29.17
N ARG A 381 0.11 -32.09 29.23
CA ARG A 381 -0.77 -31.97 28.07
C ARG A 381 -0.48 -30.78 27.17
N SER A 382 0.16 -29.72 27.69
CA SER A 382 0.53 -28.54 26.92
C SER A 382 1.68 -28.78 25.94
N HIS A 383 2.51 -29.86 26.16
CA HIS A 383 3.76 -30.06 25.45
C HIS A 383 4.64 -28.78 25.41
N GLY A 384 4.51 -27.94 26.43
CA GLY A 384 5.23 -26.65 26.53
C GLY A 384 4.74 -25.52 25.65
N LEU A 385 3.54 -25.63 25.06
CA LEU A 385 2.96 -24.57 24.26
C LEU A 385 2.31 -23.50 25.16
N PRO A 386 2.80 -22.24 25.21
CA PRO A 386 2.27 -21.21 26.11
C PRO A 386 0.77 -20.95 25.92
N LEU A 387 0.28 -20.92 24.68
CA LEU A 387 -1.14 -20.73 24.40
C LEU A 387 -2.03 -21.80 25.05
N HIS A 388 -1.56 -23.05 25.12
CA HIS A 388 -2.28 -24.12 25.82
C HIS A 388 -2.34 -23.83 27.34
N LEU A 389 -1.23 -23.36 27.92
CA LEU A 389 -1.20 -22.98 29.34
C LEU A 389 -2.16 -21.85 29.65
N ASP A 390 -2.24 -20.83 28.79
CA ASP A 390 -3.18 -19.72 28.94
C ASP A 390 -4.65 -20.16 28.86
N LEU A 391 -4.99 -21.01 27.89
CA LEU A 391 -6.34 -21.57 27.77
C LEU A 391 -6.70 -22.48 28.95
N ALA A 392 -5.77 -23.29 29.43
CA ALA A 392 -5.98 -24.11 30.62
C ALA A 392 -6.20 -23.24 31.87
N THR A 393 -5.48 -22.12 31.97
CA THR A 393 -5.65 -21.15 33.05
C THR A 393 -7.03 -20.47 32.96
N ALA A 394 -7.46 -20.06 31.78
CA ALA A 394 -8.81 -19.50 31.57
C ALA A 394 -9.89 -20.52 31.93
N ARG A 395 -9.72 -21.78 31.51
CA ARG A 395 -10.60 -22.89 31.87
C ARG A 395 -10.68 -23.11 33.39
N PHE A 396 -9.54 -23.06 34.07
CA PHE A 396 -9.46 -23.18 35.52
C PHE A 396 -10.33 -22.11 36.22
N LEU A 397 -10.25 -20.86 35.79
CA LEU A 397 -11.03 -19.75 36.32
C LEU A 397 -12.53 -19.92 36.03
N GLU A 398 -12.91 -20.40 34.85
CA GLU A 398 -14.29 -20.63 34.49
C GLU A 398 -14.93 -21.72 35.37
N ILE A 399 -14.27 -22.85 35.59
CA ILE A 399 -14.74 -23.91 36.50
C ILE A 399 -14.95 -23.36 37.90
N ARG A 400 -14.00 -22.54 38.39
CA ARG A 400 -14.18 -21.90 39.72
C ARG A 400 -15.37 -20.93 39.76
N ARG A 401 -15.63 -20.22 38.66
CA ARG A 401 -16.76 -19.30 38.56
C ARG A 401 -18.11 -20.01 38.69
N THR A 402 -18.21 -21.26 38.23
CA THR A 402 -19.41 -22.11 38.44
C THR A 402 -19.53 -22.66 39.87
N GLY A 403 -18.63 -22.29 40.77
CA GLY A 403 -18.62 -22.77 42.18
C GLY A 403 -17.99 -24.18 42.34
N ARG A 404 -17.48 -24.79 41.32
CA ARG A 404 -16.82 -26.10 41.32
C ARG A 404 -15.32 -25.98 41.58
N THR A 405 -14.73 -26.93 42.32
CA THR A 405 -13.28 -26.97 42.45
C THR A 405 -12.68 -27.70 41.21
N PRO A 406 -11.74 -27.08 40.47
CA PRO A 406 -11.08 -27.73 39.37
C PRO A 406 -10.27 -28.93 39.81
N SER A 407 -10.34 -30.04 39.05
CA SER A 407 -9.64 -31.27 39.27
C SER A 407 -8.67 -31.62 38.12
N PRO A 408 -7.65 -32.50 38.30
CA PRO A 408 -6.78 -32.92 37.21
C PRO A 408 -7.52 -33.45 35.97
N ALA A 409 -8.61 -34.20 36.18
CA ALA A 409 -9.44 -34.75 35.10
C ALA A 409 -10.05 -33.69 34.17
N ASP A 410 -10.18 -32.47 34.63
CA ASP A 410 -10.70 -31.36 33.82
C ASP A 410 -9.72 -30.85 32.78
N PHE A 411 -8.42 -31.23 32.92
CA PHE A 411 -7.30 -30.75 32.08
C PHE A 411 -6.54 -31.89 31.39
N ASP A 412 -6.96 -33.15 31.64
CA ASP A 412 -6.33 -34.33 31.02
C ASP A 412 -6.75 -34.50 29.55
N HIS A 413 -6.50 -33.46 28.75
CA HIS A 413 -6.95 -33.38 27.35
C HIS A 413 -5.90 -32.73 26.48
N THR A 414 -5.92 -33.08 25.18
CA THR A 414 -5.13 -32.38 24.14
C THR A 414 -5.65 -30.96 23.91
N PHE A 415 -4.87 -30.10 23.28
CA PHE A 415 -5.25 -28.72 22.98
C PHE A 415 -6.60 -28.61 22.23
N PRO A 416 -6.88 -29.41 21.17
CA PRO A 416 -8.20 -29.42 20.55
C PRO A 416 -9.31 -29.83 21.50
N ALA A 417 -9.10 -30.83 22.36
CA ALA A 417 -10.10 -31.23 23.33
C ALA A 417 -10.36 -30.19 24.43
N LEU A 418 -9.34 -29.38 24.79
CA LEU A 418 -9.52 -28.24 25.69
C LEU A 418 -10.40 -27.15 25.05
N ILE A 419 -10.21 -26.86 23.77
CA ILE A 419 -11.08 -25.98 22.99
C ILE A 419 -12.50 -26.53 22.97
N ALA A 420 -12.70 -27.83 22.69
CA ALA A 420 -14.00 -28.49 22.68
C ALA A 420 -14.73 -28.32 24.02
N ARG A 421 -14.03 -28.47 25.14
CA ARG A 421 -14.60 -28.25 26.48
C ARG A 421 -14.91 -26.79 26.77
N THR A 422 -14.08 -25.87 26.31
CA THR A 422 -14.39 -24.44 26.40
C THR A 422 -15.65 -24.12 25.61
N LEU A 423 -15.83 -24.75 24.44
CA LEU A 423 -17.07 -24.66 23.66
C LEU A 423 -18.28 -25.21 24.41
N SER A 424 -18.13 -26.30 25.18
CA SER A 424 -19.25 -26.88 25.93
C SER A 424 -19.80 -25.97 27.05
N ASP A 425 -19.00 -25.02 27.53
CA ASP A 425 -19.43 -24.05 28.55
C ASP A 425 -20.16 -22.83 27.98
N LEU A 426 -20.14 -22.65 26.66
CA LEU A 426 -20.88 -21.61 25.97
C LEU A 426 -22.33 -22.06 25.74
N SER A 427 -23.28 -21.14 25.74
CA SER A 427 -24.62 -21.43 25.25
C SER A 427 -24.60 -21.85 23.76
N ALA A 428 -25.63 -22.52 23.29
CA ALA A 428 -25.72 -22.96 21.89
C ALA A 428 -25.54 -21.78 20.92
N ASP A 429 -26.18 -20.63 21.21
CA ASP A 429 -26.06 -19.43 20.38
C ASP A 429 -24.65 -18.83 20.44
N GLU A 430 -24.00 -18.81 21.61
CA GLU A 430 -22.59 -18.32 21.69
C GLU A 430 -21.62 -19.23 20.94
N ARG A 431 -21.81 -20.56 21.00
CA ARG A 431 -21.01 -21.49 20.19
C ARG A 431 -21.20 -21.24 18.70
N HIS A 432 -22.45 -21.02 18.30
CA HIS A 432 -22.79 -20.76 16.90
C HIS A 432 -22.15 -19.47 16.40
N VAL A 433 -22.23 -18.38 17.20
CA VAL A 433 -21.58 -17.11 16.89
C VAL A 433 -20.05 -17.26 16.87
N LEU A 434 -19.44 -17.99 17.81
CA LEU A 434 -18.00 -18.18 17.86
C LEU A 434 -17.48 -18.93 16.63
N ARG A 435 -18.17 -20.00 16.19
CA ARG A 435 -17.81 -20.72 14.97
C ARG A 435 -17.92 -19.84 13.74
N SER A 436 -19.02 -19.11 13.59
CA SER A 436 -19.23 -18.17 12.49
C SER A 436 -18.19 -17.03 12.48
N ALA A 437 -17.90 -16.43 13.65
CA ALA A 437 -16.88 -15.39 13.79
C ALA A 437 -15.45 -15.90 13.52
N SER A 438 -15.19 -17.21 13.72
CA SER A 438 -13.90 -17.80 13.41
C SER A 438 -13.56 -17.81 11.92
N LEU A 439 -14.56 -17.63 11.05
CA LEU A 439 -14.41 -17.48 9.61
C LEU A 439 -13.88 -16.10 9.22
N LEU A 440 -14.13 -15.09 10.10
CA LEU A 440 -13.79 -13.69 9.85
C LEU A 440 -12.42 -13.34 10.44
N ASP A 441 -11.69 -12.42 9.81
CA ASP A 441 -10.44 -11.89 10.37
C ASP A 441 -10.73 -10.95 11.55
N ALA A 442 -11.72 -10.09 11.36
CA ALA A 442 -12.25 -9.19 12.35
C ALA A 442 -13.76 -9.02 12.14
N PHE A 443 -14.48 -8.64 13.18
CA PHE A 443 -15.93 -8.48 13.15
C PHE A 443 -16.40 -7.42 14.14
N ASP A 444 -17.59 -6.87 13.91
CA ASP A 444 -18.40 -6.17 14.90
C ASP A 444 -19.55 -7.07 15.35
N LEU A 445 -20.35 -6.58 16.29
CA LEU A 445 -21.47 -7.36 16.83
C LEU A 445 -22.55 -7.67 15.79
N ASP A 446 -22.77 -6.76 14.83
CA ASP A 446 -23.73 -6.95 13.76
C ASP A 446 -23.26 -8.01 12.75
N LEU A 447 -22.01 -7.90 12.29
CA LEU A 447 -21.41 -8.87 11.37
C LEU A 447 -21.36 -10.28 11.96
N ALA A 448 -20.93 -10.43 13.23
CA ALA A 448 -20.90 -11.72 13.91
C ALA A 448 -22.31 -12.32 14.08
N THR A 449 -23.31 -11.48 14.41
CA THR A 449 -24.70 -11.90 14.56
C THR A 449 -25.29 -12.39 13.24
N ARG A 450 -25.09 -11.62 12.15
CA ARG A 450 -25.58 -11.97 10.81
C ARG A 450 -24.88 -13.20 10.24
N ALA A 451 -23.55 -13.31 10.41
CA ALA A 451 -22.80 -14.50 9.99
C ALA A 451 -23.28 -15.77 10.70
N ALA A 452 -23.72 -15.65 11.95
CA ALA A 452 -24.35 -16.73 12.68
C ALA A 452 -25.83 -16.96 12.27
N GLY A 453 -26.44 -16.10 11.47
CA GLY A 453 -27.85 -16.18 11.11
C GLY A 453 -28.80 -15.88 12.25
N LEU A 454 -28.35 -15.16 13.30
CA LEU A 454 -29.16 -14.78 14.45
C LEU A 454 -29.84 -13.42 14.23
N THR A 455 -30.96 -13.20 14.91
CA THR A 455 -31.77 -11.98 14.80
C THR A 455 -31.44 -10.94 15.88
N HIS A 456 -30.71 -11.32 16.94
CA HIS A 456 -30.37 -10.46 18.04
C HIS A 456 -28.91 -10.58 18.47
N GLN A 457 -28.31 -9.48 18.90
CA GLN A 457 -26.87 -9.38 19.21
C GLN A 457 -26.47 -9.91 20.59
N ALA A 458 -27.42 -10.46 21.38
CA ALA A 458 -27.15 -10.84 22.78
C ALA A 458 -26.01 -11.87 22.89
N ALA A 459 -25.99 -12.89 22.01
CA ALA A 459 -24.95 -13.91 21.99
C ALA A 459 -23.59 -13.35 21.54
N ALA A 460 -23.57 -12.51 20.49
CA ALA A 460 -22.36 -11.86 20.01
C ALA A 460 -21.75 -10.93 21.08
N ARG A 461 -22.59 -10.18 21.83
CA ARG A 461 -22.14 -9.31 22.92
C ARG A 461 -21.51 -10.13 24.05
N ARG A 462 -22.16 -11.21 24.50
CA ARG A 462 -21.58 -12.10 25.52
C ARG A 462 -20.28 -12.75 25.05
N LEU A 463 -20.21 -13.13 23.76
CA LEU A 463 -18.99 -13.66 23.18
C LEU A 463 -17.86 -12.62 23.16
N ALA A 464 -18.15 -11.36 22.81
CA ALA A 464 -17.17 -10.28 22.82
C ALA A 464 -16.58 -10.01 24.23
N GLU A 465 -17.29 -10.38 25.28
CA GLU A 465 -16.84 -10.32 26.69
C GLU A 465 -15.98 -11.53 27.09
N ARG A 466 -15.84 -12.55 26.22
CA ARG A 466 -15.05 -13.75 26.53
C ARG A 466 -13.56 -13.52 26.32
N PRO A 467 -12.71 -14.18 27.10
CA PRO A 467 -11.24 -14.01 27.05
C PRO A 467 -10.59 -14.35 25.69
N MET A 468 -11.27 -15.15 24.86
CA MET A 468 -10.79 -15.58 23.55
C MET A 468 -10.97 -14.52 22.44
N VAL A 469 -11.74 -13.48 22.71
CA VAL A 469 -11.98 -12.36 21.81
C VAL A 469 -11.14 -11.17 22.25
N THR A 470 -10.38 -10.62 21.32
CA THR A 470 -9.59 -9.40 21.55
C THR A 470 -10.33 -8.22 20.96
N GLU A 471 -10.35 -7.08 21.66
CA GLU A 471 -10.98 -5.84 21.22
C GLU A 471 -9.92 -4.83 20.76
N ASP A 472 -10.13 -4.24 19.59
CA ASP A 472 -9.42 -3.06 19.10
C ASP A 472 -10.46 -1.98 18.76
N PRO A 473 -10.72 -1.02 19.68
CA PRO A 473 -11.81 -0.05 19.53
C PRO A 473 -11.61 0.94 18.38
N TYR A 474 -10.43 0.95 17.76
CA TYR A 474 -10.07 1.87 16.66
C TYR A 474 -10.13 1.21 15.29
N ALA A 475 -10.32 -0.12 15.23
CA ALA A 475 -10.49 -0.83 13.96
C ALA A 475 -11.89 -0.65 13.38
N ILE A 476 -12.06 -0.82 12.07
CA ILE A 476 -13.37 -0.85 11.39
C ILE A 476 -14.26 -1.89 12.06
N TRP A 477 -13.68 -3.06 12.34
CA TRP A 477 -14.30 -4.13 13.10
C TRP A 477 -13.51 -4.34 14.39
N PRO A 478 -14.10 -4.02 15.55
CA PRO A 478 -13.33 -3.95 16.80
C PRO A 478 -12.93 -5.30 17.38
N TYR A 479 -13.55 -6.41 16.97
CA TYR A 479 -13.33 -7.72 17.57
C TYR A 479 -12.60 -8.68 16.63
N HIS A 480 -11.66 -9.47 17.18
CA HIS A 480 -11.00 -10.54 16.44
C HIS A 480 -10.65 -11.73 17.33
N LEU A 481 -10.53 -12.91 16.73
CA LEU A 481 -10.07 -14.14 17.38
C LEU A 481 -8.61 -14.41 17.04
N HIS A 482 -7.82 -14.87 18.02
CA HIS A 482 -6.45 -15.30 17.77
C HIS A 482 -6.40 -16.43 16.72
N GLY A 483 -5.45 -16.38 15.78
CA GLY A 483 -5.37 -17.32 14.65
C GLY A 483 -5.28 -18.78 15.06
N ALA A 484 -4.55 -19.11 16.14
CA ALA A 484 -4.46 -20.48 16.66
C ALA A 484 -5.82 -20.97 17.20
N ILE A 485 -6.63 -20.09 17.80
CA ILE A 485 -7.97 -20.45 18.27
C ILE A 485 -8.87 -20.71 17.06
N ARG A 486 -8.84 -19.88 16.03
CA ARG A 486 -9.58 -20.09 14.78
C ARG A 486 -9.25 -21.44 14.12
N THR A 487 -7.96 -21.77 14.04
CA THR A 487 -7.51 -23.05 13.48
C THR A 487 -7.96 -24.23 14.33
N ALA A 488 -7.81 -24.14 15.66
CA ALA A 488 -8.20 -25.21 16.56
C ALA A 488 -9.72 -25.43 16.61
N LEU A 489 -10.54 -24.38 16.52
CA LEU A 489 -12.01 -24.49 16.40
C LEU A 489 -12.41 -25.34 15.19
N ARG A 490 -11.80 -25.08 14.04
CA ARG A 490 -12.08 -25.83 12.80
C ARG A 490 -11.64 -27.29 12.89
N ALA A 491 -10.48 -27.55 13.52
CA ALA A 491 -9.95 -28.92 13.66
C ALA A 491 -10.71 -29.74 14.71
N THR A 492 -11.29 -29.11 15.73
CA THR A 492 -11.92 -29.80 16.87
C THR A 492 -13.36 -30.20 16.59
N ASP A 493 -14.02 -29.53 15.65
CA ASP A 493 -15.45 -29.70 15.40
C ASP A 493 -15.84 -31.11 14.91
N THR A 494 -14.90 -31.82 14.29
CA THR A 494 -15.11 -33.23 13.85
C THR A 494 -15.20 -34.25 15.00
N HIS A 495 -14.91 -33.81 16.25
CA HIS A 495 -14.84 -34.69 17.44
C HIS A 495 -15.84 -34.30 18.56
N THR A 496 -16.73 -33.34 18.32
CA THR A 496 -17.75 -32.92 19.29
C THR A 496 -19.13 -33.41 18.86
N GLU A 497 -19.99 -33.75 19.86
CA GLU A 497 -21.39 -34.18 19.58
C GLU A 497 -22.19 -33.11 18.83
N ASP A 498 -21.85 -31.82 19.02
CA ASP A 498 -22.46 -30.66 18.34
C ASP A 498 -21.56 -30.16 17.18
N GLY A 499 -20.64 -30.98 16.67
CA GLY A 499 -19.66 -30.55 15.64
C GLY A 499 -20.34 -30.16 14.33
N TRP A 500 -19.84 -29.09 13.71
CA TRP A 500 -20.29 -28.70 12.38
C TRP A 500 -19.74 -29.61 11.31
N THR A 501 -20.62 -29.99 10.39
CA THR A 501 -20.22 -30.69 9.18
C THR A 501 -19.53 -29.73 8.18
N PRO A 502 -18.81 -30.21 7.18
CA PRO A 502 -18.30 -29.37 6.09
C PRO A 502 -19.41 -28.51 5.44
N ALA A 503 -20.63 -29.02 5.36
CA ALA A 503 -21.78 -28.27 4.82
C ALA A 503 -22.20 -27.11 5.75
N ASP A 504 -22.16 -27.32 7.07
CA ASP A 504 -22.46 -26.25 8.04
C ASP A 504 -21.43 -25.13 7.98
N TRP A 505 -20.15 -25.50 7.86
CA TRP A 505 -19.05 -24.54 7.67
C TRP A 505 -19.20 -23.75 6.36
N HIS A 506 -19.54 -24.41 5.28
CA HIS A 506 -19.79 -23.77 3.99
C HIS A 506 -20.97 -22.80 4.07
N GLN A 507 -22.11 -23.24 4.65
CA GLN A 507 -23.29 -22.40 4.84
C GLN A 507 -23.01 -21.19 5.76
N ALA A 508 -22.18 -21.35 6.79
CA ALA A 508 -21.78 -20.24 7.65
C ALA A 508 -20.86 -19.25 6.90
N ALA A 509 -19.98 -19.75 6.04
CA ALA A 509 -19.14 -18.91 5.19
C ALA A 509 -19.98 -18.12 4.18
N ASP A 510 -21.00 -18.74 3.57
CA ASP A 510 -21.97 -18.05 2.70
C ASP A 510 -22.68 -16.91 3.46
N ARG A 511 -23.23 -17.19 4.64
CA ARG A 511 -23.87 -16.15 5.47
C ARG A 511 -22.92 -15.02 5.86
N ALA A 512 -21.67 -15.37 6.16
CA ALA A 512 -20.65 -14.36 6.49
C ALA A 512 -20.29 -13.49 5.27
N LEU A 513 -20.22 -14.10 4.09
CA LEU A 513 -20.00 -13.40 2.82
C LEU A 513 -21.16 -12.45 2.51
N ASP A 514 -22.41 -12.93 2.65
CA ASP A 514 -23.62 -12.12 2.51
C ASP A 514 -23.69 -10.96 3.51
N ALA A 515 -23.30 -11.21 4.76
CA ALA A 515 -23.31 -10.17 5.81
C ALA A 515 -22.31 -9.04 5.49
N LEU A 516 -21.12 -9.37 4.98
CA LEU A 516 -20.16 -8.41 4.48
C LEU A 516 -20.72 -7.59 3.31
N GLY A 517 -21.38 -8.26 2.37
CA GLY A 517 -22.01 -7.61 1.22
C GLY A 517 -23.08 -6.60 1.63
N ARG A 518 -23.95 -6.96 2.59
CA ARG A 518 -24.97 -6.04 3.12
C ARG A 518 -24.35 -4.86 3.85
N GLN A 519 -23.32 -5.10 4.65
CA GLN A 519 -22.63 -4.03 5.36
C GLN A 519 -21.99 -3.02 4.38
N TRP A 520 -21.39 -3.51 3.28
CA TRP A 520 -20.91 -2.64 2.20
C TRP A 520 -22.05 -1.89 1.50
N GLN A 521 -23.16 -2.55 1.16
CA GLN A 521 -24.31 -1.92 0.48
C GLN A 521 -24.96 -0.85 1.34
N ASP A 522 -25.18 -1.14 2.65
CA ASP A 522 -25.75 -0.19 3.60
C ASP A 522 -24.88 1.06 3.77
N ALA A 523 -23.57 0.90 3.75
CA ALA A 523 -22.63 2.01 3.82
C ALA A 523 -22.55 2.79 2.50
N HIS A 524 -22.57 2.12 1.35
CA HIS A 524 -22.52 2.73 0.04
C HIS A 524 -23.71 3.66 -0.23
N THR A 525 -24.89 3.36 0.32
CA THR A 525 -26.09 4.21 0.20
C THR A 525 -26.04 5.46 1.06
N ARG A 526 -25.23 5.51 2.12
CA ARG A 526 -25.19 6.64 3.09
C ARG A 526 -24.04 7.62 2.83
N ALA A 527 -22.90 7.14 2.51
CA ALA A 527 -21.72 7.86 2.04
C ALA A 527 -20.67 6.80 1.65
N PRO A 528 -20.20 6.75 0.41
CA PRO A 528 -19.29 5.69 -0.05
C PRO A 528 -17.94 5.80 0.67
N GLY A 529 -17.81 5.06 1.76
CA GLY A 529 -16.53 4.91 2.45
C GLY A 529 -15.63 3.94 1.69
N ARG A 530 -14.68 4.42 0.91
CA ARG A 530 -13.72 3.59 0.16
C ARG A 530 -12.97 2.60 1.06
N THR A 531 -12.65 3.03 2.25
CA THR A 531 -12.02 2.24 3.32
C THR A 531 -12.80 0.97 3.66
N LEU A 532 -14.11 1.10 3.86
CA LEU A 532 -14.96 -0.06 4.15
C LEU A 532 -15.11 -0.96 2.92
N LEU A 533 -15.20 -0.38 1.71
CA LEU A 533 -15.22 -1.15 0.46
C LEU A 533 -13.98 -2.06 0.33
N VAL A 534 -12.79 -1.51 0.55
CA VAL A 534 -11.53 -2.27 0.47
C VAL A 534 -11.48 -3.35 1.57
N ALA A 535 -11.90 -3.03 2.79
CA ALA A 535 -11.93 -3.98 3.90
C ALA A 535 -12.92 -5.15 3.64
N CYS A 536 -14.13 -4.84 3.15
CA CYS A 536 -15.13 -5.84 2.77
C CYS A 536 -14.63 -6.72 1.62
N LEU A 537 -14.03 -6.13 0.58
CA LEU A 537 -13.45 -6.87 -0.54
C LEU A 537 -12.34 -7.83 -0.06
N ARG A 538 -11.42 -7.39 0.78
CA ARG A 538 -10.34 -8.24 1.31
C ARG A 538 -10.89 -9.46 2.06
N GLN A 539 -11.79 -9.21 3.01
CA GLN A 539 -12.35 -10.27 3.85
C GLN A 539 -13.28 -11.19 3.06
N GLY A 540 -14.09 -10.64 2.13
CA GLY A 540 -14.97 -11.39 1.25
C GLY A 540 -14.24 -12.27 0.27
N LEU A 541 -13.20 -11.75 -0.41
CA LEU A 541 -12.35 -12.53 -1.32
C LEU A 541 -11.66 -13.69 -0.60
N ARG A 542 -11.17 -13.46 0.63
CA ARG A 542 -10.58 -14.53 1.42
C ARG A 542 -11.59 -15.61 1.79
N LEU A 543 -12.78 -15.22 2.26
CA LEU A 543 -13.85 -16.18 2.58
C LEU A 543 -14.25 -17.01 1.35
N ALA A 544 -14.50 -16.34 0.22
CA ALA A 544 -14.89 -16.99 -1.00
C ALA A 544 -13.84 -18.00 -1.46
N ARG A 545 -12.55 -17.66 -1.35
CA ARG A 545 -11.46 -18.56 -1.70
C ARG A 545 -11.33 -19.75 -0.73
N ASP A 546 -11.25 -19.48 0.58
CA ASP A 546 -10.97 -20.49 1.61
C ASP A 546 -12.09 -21.54 1.67
N HIS A 547 -13.32 -21.15 1.34
CA HIS A 547 -14.52 -22.00 1.38
C HIS A 547 -15.07 -22.37 -0.01
N ARG A 548 -14.39 -21.94 -1.09
CA ARG A 548 -14.78 -22.19 -2.50
C ARG A 548 -16.24 -21.79 -2.75
N LEU A 549 -16.60 -20.56 -2.35
CA LEU A 549 -17.93 -20.02 -2.55
C LEU A 549 -18.08 -19.55 -3.98
N ASP A 550 -19.20 -19.93 -4.61
CA ASP A 550 -19.46 -19.64 -6.03
C ASP A 550 -20.25 -18.33 -6.22
N ASP A 551 -21.00 -17.88 -5.20
CA ASP A 551 -21.74 -16.62 -5.30
C ASP A 551 -20.82 -15.41 -5.04
N LEU A 552 -20.35 -14.83 -6.13
CA LEU A 552 -19.54 -13.61 -6.14
C LEU A 552 -20.34 -12.36 -6.53
N ALA A 553 -21.68 -12.38 -6.44
CA ALA A 553 -22.52 -11.30 -6.98
C ALA A 553 -22.15 -9.92 -6.41
N TRP A 554 -22.15 -9.77 -5.09
CA TRP A 554 -21.82 -8.50 -4.47
C TRP A 554 -20.31 -8.15 -4.59
N LEU A 555 -19.42 -9.17 -4.61
CA LEU A 555 -18.00 -8.96 -4.86
C LEU A 555 -17.77 -8.43 -6.28
N THR A 556 -18.56 -8.86 -7.23
CA THR A 556 -18.55 -8.33 -8.59
C THR A 556 -18.97 -6.84 -8.59
N ASP A 557 -20.07 -6.50 -7.94
CA ASP A 557 -20.53 -5.11 -7.83
C ASP A 557 -19.51 -4.23 -7.10
N ALA A 558 -18.93 -4.74 -6.02
CA ALA A 558 -17.87 -4.07 -5.28
C ALA A 558 -16.59 -3.89 -6.12
N ALA A 559 -16.24 -4.87 -6.97
CA ALA A 559 -15.11 -4.76 -7.89
C ALA A 559 -15.32 -3.66 -8.94
N PHE A 560 -16.54 -3.53 -9.48
CA PHE A 560 -16.87 -2.41 -10.36
C PHE A 560 -16.81 -1.06 -9.62
N ALA A 561 -17.36 -0.97 -8.41
CA ALA A 561 -17.25 0.24 -7.58
C ALA A 561 -15.79 0.59 -7.24
N TYR A 562 -14.97 -0.43 -6.95
CA TYR A 562 -13.53 -0.26 -6.71
C TYR A 562 -12.79 0.29 -7.94
N THR A 563 -13.20 -0.11 -9.15
CA THR A 563 -12.57 0.30 -10.42
C THR A 563 -13.22 1.52 -11.09
N ASP A 564 -14.27 2.08 -10.50
CA ASP A 564 -15.05 3.16 -11.13
C ASP A 564 -14.33 4.50 -11.12
N ASP A 565 -13.60 4.79 -10.08
CA ASP A 565 -12.76 5.99 -9.96
C ASP A 565 -11.28 5.68 -10.18
N SER A 566 -10.50 6.70 -10.53
CA SER A 566 -9.07 6.58 -10.90
C SER A 566 -8.13 6.35 -9.71
N VAL A 567 -8.63 6.46 -8.48
CA VAL A 567 -7.84 6.31 -7.25
C VAL A 567 -8.06 4.91 -6.68
N TRP A 568 -7.01 4.07 -6.72
CA TRP A 568 -7.10 2.69 -6.23
C TRP A 568 -6.14 2.45 -5.07
N GLU A 569 -6.69 2.10 -3.91
CA GLU A 569 -5.90 1.54 -2.82
C GLU A 569 -5.49 0.10 -3.18
N PRO A 570 -4.23 -0.31 -2.93
CA PRO A 570 -3.81 -1.69 -3.17
C PRO A 570 -4.63 -2.66 -2.31
N LEU A 571 -5.25 -3.65 -2.95
CA LEU A 571 -5.79 -4.81 -2.25
C LEU A 571 -4.61 -5.72 -1.89
N ALA A 572 -4.41 -5.98 -0.61
CA ALA A 572 -3.41 -6.97 -0.20
C ALA A 572 -3.86 -8.35 -0.71
N PRO A 573 -3.01 -9.09 -1.43
CA PRO A 573 -3.35 -10.42 -1.90
C PRO A 573 -3.65 -11.35 -0.72
N PRO A 574 -4.53 -12.34 -0.90
CA PRO A 574 -4.83 -13.34 0.13
C PRO A 574 -3.60 -14.13 0.53
N THR A 575 -3.41 -14.37 1.83
CA THR A 575 -2.18 -14.94 2.43
C THR A 575 -2.06 -16.45 2.41
N THR A 576 -3.04 -17.18 1.96
CA THR A 576 -2.95 -18.65 1.96
C THR A 576 -2.31 -19.11 0.65
N PRO A 577 -1.23 -19.91 0.68
CA PRO A 577 -0.70 -20.52 -0.53
C PRO A 577 -1.79 -21.41 -1.13
N ALA A 578 -2.02 -21.29 -2.41
CA ALA A 578 -2.83 -22.25 -3.14
C ALA A 578 -2.18 -23.63 -3.01
N THR A 579 -2.94 -24.62 -2.61
CA THR A 579 -2.47 -25.99 -2.43
C THR A 579 -2.25 -26.75 -3.75
N GLY A 580 -2.43 -26.06 -4.89
CA GLY A 580 -2.31 -26.61 -6.24
C GLY A 580 -1.12 -26.02 -7.04
N GLU A 581 -0.75 -26.68 -8.11
CA GLU A 581 0.28 -26.23 -9.06
C GLU A 581 -0.12 -24.94 -9.80
N ASN A 582 -1.42 -24.57 -9.79
CA ASN A 582 -1.95 -23.40 -10.47
C ASN A 582 -2.30 -22.29 -9.46
N PRO A 583 -1.76 -21.10 -9.63
CA PRO A 583 -1.98 -20.00 -8.68
C PRO A 583 -3.41 -19.44 -8.64
N VAL A 584 -4.25 -19.77 -9.60
CA VAL A 584 -5.63 -19.30 -9.74
C VAL A 584 -6.54 -20.51 -9.90
N ASP A 585 -7.00 -21.05 -8.76
CA ASP A 585 -7.80 -22.28 -8.74
C ASP A 585 -9.31 -22.01 -8.59
N THR A 586 -9.69 -20.80 -8.15
CA THR A 586 -11.09 -20.43 -7.91
C THR A 586 -11.46 -19.11 -8.59
N PRO A 587 -12.76 -18.85 -8.83
CA PRO A 587 -13.22 -17.53 -9.30
C PRO A 587 -12.83 -16.37 -8.38
N ALA A 588 -12.76 -16.60 -7.07
CA ALA A 588 -12.34 -15.60 -6.09
C ALA A 588 -10.83 -15.30 -6.19
N ASP A 589 -9.98 -16.31 -6.45
CA ASP A 589 -8.55 -16.09 -6.74
C ASP A 589 -8.38 -15.28 -8.03
N ALA A 590 -9.14 -15.62 -9.06
CA ALA A 590 -9.12 -14.91 -10.33
C ALA A 590 -9.51 -13.43 -10.16
N LEU A 591 -10.58 -13.16 -9.42
CA LEU A 591 -11.01 -11.79 -9.12
C LEU A 591 -9.95 -11.02 -8.33
N ALA A 592 -9.37 -11.63 -7.30
CA ALA A 592 -8.32 -11.00 -6.50
C ALA A 592 -7.10 -10.61 -7.37
N GLU A 593 -6.69 -11.48 -8.30
CA GLU A 593 -5.58 -11.18 -9.21
C GLU A 593 -5.93 -10.07 -10.21
N VAL A 594 -7.16 -10.06 -10.76
CA VAL A 594 -7.63 -8.96 -11.62
C VAL A 594 -7.55 -7.62 -10.89
N LEU A 595 -8.10 -7.53 -9.67
CA LEU A 595 -8.10 -6.29 -8.90
C LEU A 595 -6.68 -5.87 -8.52
N THR A 596 -5.81 -6.82 -8.20
CA THR A 596 -4.39 -6.56 -7.94
C THR A 596 -3.67 -6.00 -9.18
N ALA A 597 -3.88 -6.61 -10.35
CA ALA A 597 -3.30 -6.13 -11.61
C ALA A 597 -3.78 -4.71 -11.96
N ILE A 598 -5.07 -4.41 -11.72
CA ILE A 598 -5.64 -3.08 -11.97
C ILE A 598 -5.06 -2.04 -11.00
N ALA A 599 -4.99 -2.36 -9.70
CA ALA A 599 -4.43 -1.46 -8.69
C ALA A 599 -2.96 -1.11 -8.97
N ARG A 600 -2.18 -2.09 -9.41
CA ARG A 600 -0.75 -1.90 -9.72
C ARG A 600 -0.49 -1.19 -11.04
N ARG A 601 -1.50 -1.07 -11.90
CA ARG A 601 -1.36 -0.49 -13.24
C ARG A 601 -0.74 0.92 -13.24
N GLN A 602 -0.92 1.71 -12.19
CA GLN A 602 -0.34 3.05 -12.10
C GLN A 602 1.17 3.02 -11.75
N HIS A 603 1.63 1.95 -11.09
CA HIS A 603 2.97 1.85 -10.50
C HIS A 603 3.90 0.87 -11.23
N GLU A 604 3.37 0.02 -12.12
CA GLU A 604 4.16 -0.95 -12.87
C GLU A 604 4.10 -0.71 -14.39
N HIS A 605 5.08 -1.26 -15.10
CA HIS A 605 5.09 -1.22 -16.57
C HIS A 605 3.87 -1.95 -17.15
N ARG A 606 3.19 -1.35 -18.12
CA ARG A 606 1.93 -1.85 -18.71
C ARG A 606 2.01 -3.28 -19.25
N ALA A 607 3.20 -3.74 -19.67
CA ALA A 607 3.40 -5.11 -20.12
C ALA A 607 3.12 -6.13 -19.00
N ARG A 608 3.50 -5.85 -17.76
CA ARG A 608 3.21 -6.72 -16.61
C ARG A 608 1.71 -6.78 -16.30
N THR A 609 1.03 -5.63 -16.37
CA THR A 609 -0.42 -5.58 -16.22
C THR A 609 -1.11 -6.45 -17.28
N ALA A 610 -0.70 -6.33 -18.56
CA ALA A 610 -1.25 -7.13 -19.66
C ALA A 610 -0.99 -8.63 -19.47
N GLU A 611 0.23 -9.01 -19.07
CA GLU A 611 0.61 -10.41 -18.79
C GLU A 611 -0.22 -11.03 -17.67
N ARG A 612 -0.32 -10.33 -16.50
CA ARG A 612 -1.14 -10.81 -15.37
C ARG A 612 -2.60 -11.04 -15.76
N LEU A 613 -3.20 -10.06 -16.46
CA LEU A 613 -4.58 -10.16 -16.89
C LEU A 613 -4.78 -11.28 -17.92
N THR A 614 -3.81 -11.51 -18.82
CA THR A 614 -3.84 -12.63 -19.76
C THR A 614 -3.79 -13.97 -19.02
N THR A 615 -2.86 -14.13 -18.08
CA THR A 615 -2.74 -15.34 -17.25
C THR A 615 -4.07 -15.68 -16.55
N VAL A 616 -4.74 -14.67 -15.99
CA VAL A 616 -6.04 -14.88 -15.32
C VAL A 616 -7.13 -15.25 -16.32
N LEU A 617 -7.20 -14.58 -17.47
CA LEU A 617 -8.19 -14.88 -18.52
C LEU A 617 -8.02 -16.29 -19.07
N ASP A 618 -6.79 -16.78 -19.21
CA ASP A 618 -6.47 -18.11 -19.72
C ASP A 618 -6.92 -19.23 -18.78
N THR A 619 -7.15 -18.94 -17.49
CA THR A 619 -7.69 -19.91 -16.52
C THR A 619 -9.17 -20.24 -16.76
N GLY A 620 -9.92 -19.33 -17.39
CA GLY A 620 -11.36 -19.48 -17.60
C GLY A 620 -12.21 -19.44 -16.31
N GLN A 621 -11.63 -19.04 -15.18
CA GLN A 621 -12.29 -19.06 -13.85
C GLN A 621 -13.21 -17.86 -13.59
N LEU A 622 -13.06 -16.76 -14.37
CA LEU A 622 -13.83 -15.54 -14.13
C LEU A 622 -15.29 -15.66 -14.59
N PRO A 623 -16.26 -15.21 -13.77
CA PRO A 623 -17.62 -14.94 -14.24
C PRO A 623 -17.64 -13.95 -15.41
N ALA A 624 -18.67 -14.02 -16.26
CA ALA A 624 -18.74 -13.25 -17.51
C ALA A 624 -18.51 -11.73 -17.31
N ALA A 625 -19.16 -11.13 -16.32
CA ALA A 625 -18.99 -9.69 -16.03
C ALA A 625 -17.54 -9.33 -15.64
N LEU A 626 -16.86 -10.18 -14.87
CA LEU A 626 -15.48 -10.00 -14.46
C LEU A 626 -14.50 -10.34 -15.59
N THR A 627 -14.85 -11.26 -16.48
CA THR A 627 -14.12 -11.51 -17.73
C THR A 627 -14.11 -10.25 -18.60
N GLU A 628 -15.26 -9.57 -18.74
CA GLU A 628 -15.34 -8.28 -19.45
C GLU A 628 -14.44 -7.22 -18.79
N LEU A 629 -14.41 -7.15 -17.45
CA LEU A 629 -13.56 -6.23 -16.71
C LEU A 629 -12.07 -6.50 -17.00
N ALA A 630 -11.64 -7.74 -16.90
CA ALA A 630 -10.25 -8.14 -17.17
C ALA A 630 -9.87 -7.87 -18.65
N LEU A 631 -10.73 -8.24 -19.61
CA LEU A 631 -10.52 -7.96 -21.03
C LEU A 631 -10.42 -6.46 -21.33
N TYR A 632 -11.29 -5.66 -20.72
CA TYR A 632 -11.26 -4.20 -20.89
C TYR A 632 -9.93 -3.60 -20.43
N TYR A 633 -9.46 -3.97 -19.23
CA TYR A 633 -8.20 -3.45 -18.70
C TYR A 633 -6.97 -4.03 -19.41
N ARG A 634 -7.02 -5.27 -19.90
CA ARG A 634 -5.99 -5.83 -20.79
C ARG A 634 -5.91 -5.03 -22.09
N ALA A 635 -7.04 -4.80 -22.76
CA ALA A 635 -7.10 -4.02 -23.98
C ALA A 635 -6.63 -2.56 -23.76
N LYS A 636 -6.90 -1.99 -22.58
CA LYS A 636 -6.33 -0.68 -22.18
C LYS A 636 -4.81 -0.71 -22.06
N ALA A 637 -4.25 -1.77 -21.45
CA ALA A 637 -2.81 -1.94 -21.33
C ALA A 637 -2.16 -2.17 -22.71
N ASP A 638 -2.76 -2.98 -23.58
CA ASP A 638 -2.32 -3.21 -24.96
C ASP A 638 -2.32 -1.90 -25.78
N LYS A 639 -3.37 -1.08 -25.62
CA LYS A 639 -3.43 0.26 -26.24
C LYS A 639 -2.26 1.15 -25.77
N ASP A 640 -2.01 1.16 -24.45
CA ASP A 640 -0.93 1.98 -23.87
C ASP A 640 0.46 1.47 -24.31
N LEU A 641 0.59 0.21 -24.70
CA LEU A 641 1.82 -0.40 -25.25
C LEU A 641 1.96 -0.23 -26.78
N GLY A 642 1.00 0.37 -27.47
CA GLY A 642 0.97 0.49 -28.94
C GLY A 642 0.58 -0.80 -29.67
N ARG A 643 0.01 -1.79 -28.96
CA ARG A 643 -0.56 -3.03 -29.56
C ARG A 643 -1.99 -2.77 -30.01
N THR A 644 -2.12 -1.98 -31.05
CA THR A 644 -3.40 -1.34 -31.42
C THR A 644 -4.42 -2.34 -31.95
N ASP A 645 -3.99 -3.41 -32.62
CA ASP A 645 -4.89 -4.47 -33.16
C ASP A 645 -5.45 -5.36 -32.06
N GLU A 646 -4.61 -5.77 -31.11
CA GLU A 646 -5.01 -6.55 -29.93
C GLU A 646 -5.98 -5.73 -29.06
N ALA A 647 -5.64 -4.46 -28.84
CA ALA A 647 -6.48 -3.53 -28.09
C ALA A 647 -7.86 -3.35 -28.76
N LEU A 648 -7.91 -3.17 -30.08
CA LEU A 648 -9.16 -3.03 -30.82
C LEU A 648 -10.02 -4.30 -30.74
N THR A 649 -9.40 -5.47 -30.86
CA THR A 649 -10.07 -6.76 -30.75
C THR A 649 -10.69 -6.94 -29.35
N GLY A 650 -9.93 -6.65 -28.30
CA GLY A 650 -10.42 -6.71 -26.92
C GLY A 650 -11.54 -5.71 -26.63
N MET A 651 -11.38 -4.44 -27.07
CA MET A 651 -12.42 -3.41 -26.91
C MET A 651 -13.70 -3.75 -27.65
N ARG A 652 -13.60 -4.32 -28.87
CA ARG A 652 -14.77 -4.76 -29.65
C ARG A 652 -15.51 -5.88 -28.92
N HIS A 653 -14.78 -6.87 -28.44
CA HIS A 653 -15.39 -7.98 -27.68
C HIS A 653 -16.21 -7.47 -26.48
N VAL A 654 -15.66 -6.55 -25.68
CA VAL A 654 -16.36 -5.95 -24.52
C VAL A 654 -17.55 -5.07 -24.97
N ALA A 655 -17.41 -4.32 -26.06
CA ALA A 655 -18.50 -3.49 -26.58
C ALA A 655 -19.69 -4.30 -27.09
N ASP A 656 -19.41 -5.43 -27.78
CA ASP A 656 -20.40 -6.32 -28.37
C ASP A 656 -21.14 -7.16 -27.31
N ALA A 657 -20.48 -7.44 -26.18
CA ALA A 657 -21.11 -8.09 -25.02
C ALA A 657 -22.24 -7.24 -24.40
N GLY A 658 -22.22 -5.90 -24.58
CA GLY A 658 -23.30 -5.01 -24.14
C GLY A 658 -23.40 -4.81 -22.63
N GLY A 659 -22.42 -5.26 -21.85
CA GLY A 659 -22.34 -5.14 -20.39
C GLY A 659 -22.05 -3.71 -19.91
N ARG A 660 -21.79 -3.58 -18.61
CA ARG A 660 -21.52 -2.27 -17.92
C ARG A 660 -20.37 -1.49 -18.55
N LEU A 661 -19.40 -2.16 -19.15
CA LEU A 661 -18.22 -1.56 -19.76
C LEU A 661 -18.37 -1.25 -21.25
N ALA A 662 -19.49 -1.60 -21.88
CA ALA A 662 -19.69 -1.38 -23.31
C ALA A 662 -19.51 0.09 -23.74
N PRO A 663 -20.05 1.12 -23.03
CA PRO A 663 -19.80 2.53 -23.38
C PRO A 663 -18.32 2.89 -23.27
N ARG A 664 -17.62 2.40 -22.24
CA ARG A 664 -16.18 2.62 -22.04
C ARG A 664 -15.34 1.91 -23.12
N ALA A 665 -15.74 0.73 -23.54
CA ALA A 665 -15.08 0.00 -24.62
C ALA A 665 -15.29 0.71 -25.98
N ARG A 666 -16.51 1.20 -26.27
CA ARG A 666 -16.77 2.02 -27.46
C ARG A 666 -15.93 3.29 -27.51
N ARG A 667 -15.75 3.95 -26.36
CA ARG A 667 -14.78 5.05 -26.23
C ARG A 667 -13.35 4.60 -26.57
N GLY A 668 -12.94 3.43 -26.09
CA GLY A 668 -11.64 2.82 -26.42
C GLY A 668 -11.48 2.63 -27.93
N MET A 669 -12.51 2.12 -28.61
CA MET A 669 -12.52 1.96 -30.08
C MET A 669 -12.43 3.30 -30.81
N ALA A 670 -13.20 4.31 -30.40
CA ALA A 670 -13.11 5.66 -30.96
C ALA A 670 -11.71 6.27 -30.79
N SER A 671 -11.09 6.06 -29.62
CA SER A 671 -9.71 6.47 -29.36
C SER A 671 -8.71 5.76 -30.27
N LEU A 672 -8.86 4.45 -30.49
CA LEU A 672 -8.00 3.66 -31.38
C LEU A 672 -8.15 4.09 -32.86
N ALA A 673 -9.37 4.38 -33.32
CA ALA A 673 -9.61 4.95 -34.64
C ALA A 673 -8.87 6.29 -34.81
N ARG A 674 -8.97 7.18 -33.84
CA ARG A 674 -8.23 8.44 -33.80
C ARG A 674 -6.71 8.21 -33.82
N ILE A 675 -6.19 7.31 -32.99
CA ILE A 675 -4.75 6.97 -32.93
C ILE A 675 -4.23 6.56 -34.32
N ARG A 676 -5.04 5.81 -35.07
CA ARG A 676 -4.72 5.39 -36.45
C ARG A 676 -4.95 6.47 -37.49
N GLY A 677 -5.41 7.66 -37.10
CA GLY A 677 -5.72 8.77 -38.02
C GLY A 677 -7.03 8.60 -38.79
N ASP A 678 -7.94 7.71 -38.34
CA ASP A 678 -9.30 7.57 -38.91
C ASP A 678 -10.28 8.42 -38.09
N PHE A 679 -10.21 9.74 -38.30
CA PHE A 679 -11.05 10.72 -37.57
C PHE A 679 -12.54 10.60 -37.91
N PRO A 680 -12.99 10.33 -39.16
CA PRO A 680 -14.40 10.14 -39.45
C PRO A 680 -15.04 9.01 -38.64
N THR A 681 -14.35 7.86 -38.50
CA THR A 681 -14.84 6.74 -37.69
C THR A 681 -14.91 7.12 -36.21
N ALA A 682 -13.89 7.81 -35.68
CA ALA A 682 -13.90 8.28 -34.30
C ALA A 682 -15.03 9.29 -34.04
N PHE A 683 -15.27 10.24 -34.96
CA PHE A 683 -16.31 11.24 -34.85
C PHE A 683 -17.73 10.64 -34.93
N ALA A 684 -17.95 9.69 -35.82
CA ALA A 684 -19.23 9.00 -35.96
C ALA A 684 -19.65 8.22 -34.70
N ALA A 685 -18.69 7.82 -33.87
CA ALA A 685 -18.96 7.11 -32.60
C ALA A 685 -19.46 8.06 -31.49
N VAL A 686 -19.09 9.34 -31.50
CA VAL A 686 -19.32 10.30 -30.40
C VAL A 686 -20.78 10.37 -29.92
N PRO A 687 -21.81 10.47 -30.78
CA PRO A 687 -23.20 10.60 -30.34
C PRO A 687 -23.72 9.42 -29.52
N SER A 688 -23.10 8.24 -29.66
CA SER A 688 -23.50 7.01 -28.97
C SER A 688 -22.81 6.79 -27.62
N LEU A 689 -21.85 7.63 -27.24
CA LEU A 689 -20.99 7.39 -26.07
C LEU A 689 -21.64 7.85 -24.76
N GLY A 690 -22.35 8.99 -24.74
CA GLY A 690 -22.88 9.62 -23.52
C GLY A 690 -21.79 9.91 -22.47
N TRP A 691 -22.23 10.14 -21.22
CA TRP A 691 -21.32 10.35 -20.08
C TRP A 691 -20.38 9.19 -19.83
N GLU A 692 -20.88 7.97 -19.78
CA GLU A 692 -20.07 6.76 -19.53
C GLU A 692 -18.94 6.58 -20.56
N GLY A 693 -19.18 6.97 -21.81
CA GLY A 693 -18.18 7.00 -22.86
C GLY A 693 -17.37 8.29 -22.93
N ARG A 694 -17.59 9.26 -22.02
CA ARG A 694 -16.85 10.55 -21.99
C ARG A 694 -16.89 11.27 -23.34
N HIS A 695 -18.08 11.43 -23.91
CA HIS A 695 -18.27 11.89 -25.29
C HIS A 695 -17.63 13.26 -25.56
N HIS A 696 -17.73 14.24 -24.64
CA HIS A 696 -17.12 15.57 -24.79
C HIS A 696 -15.59 15.47 -24.90
N ARG A 697 -14.96 14.62 -24.08
CA ARG A 697 -13.51 14.41 -24.12
C ARG A 697 -13.07 13.76 -25.44
N VAL A 698 -13.82 12.78 -25.96
CA VAL A 698 -13.52 12.18 -27.25
C VAL A 698 -13.63 13.23 -28.37
N LEU A 699 -14.67 14.07 -28.34
CA LEU A 699 -14.88 15.15 -29.30
C LEU A 699 -13.70 16.13 -29.29
N ALA A 700 -13.26 16.56 -28.11
CA ALA A 700 -12.10 17.43 -27.95
C ALA A 700 -10.82 16.84 -28.52
N HIS A 701 -10.56 15.55 -28.25
CA HIS A 701 -9.41 14.84 -28.82
C HIS A 701 -9.46 14.68 -30.34
N ILE A 702 -10.62 14.83 -30.97
CA ILE A 702 -10.76 14.84 -32.42
C ILE A 702 -10.47 16.24 -32.97
N HIS A 703 -11.00 17.31 -32.35
CA HIS A 703 -10.77 18.68 -32.80
C HIS A 703 -9.32 19.14 -32.65
N PHE A 704 -8.64 18.71 -31.61
CA PHE A 704 -7.25 19.13 -31.34
C PHE A 704 -6.28 18.83 -32.50
N PRO A 705 -6.15 17.62 -33.03
CA PRO A 705 -5.27 17.34 -34.16
C PRO A 705 -5.63 18.13 -35.46
N HIS A 706 -6.89 18.57 -35.58
CA HIS A 706 -7.32 19.39 -36.68
C HIS A 706 -6.89 20.87 -36.56
N GLY A 707 -6.20 21.23 -35.45
CA GLY A 707 -5.80 22.61 -35.18
C GLY A 707 -6.97 23.53 -34.82
N ASP A 708 -8.17 22.96 -34.57
CA ASP A 708 -9.35 23.69 -34.15
C ASP A 708 -9.36 23.85 -32.63
N ILE A 709 -8.46 24.70 -32.14
CA ILE A 709 -8.19 24.87 -30.70
C ILE A 709 -9.43 25.35 -29.94
N ASP A 710 -10.23 26.27 -30.54
CA ASP A 710 -11.41 26.82 -29.87
C ASP A 710 -12.46 25.72 -29.61
N ARG A 711 -12.75 24.87 -30.61
CA ARG A 711 -13.67 23.77 -30.42
C ARG A 711 -13.11 22.68 -29.49
N ALA A 712 -11.80 22.41 -29.54
CA ALA A 712 -11.17 21.47 -28.64
C ALA A 712 -11.25 21.96 -27.17
N ALA A 713 -10.98 23.25 -26.93
CA ALA A 713 -11.06 23.87 -25.61
C ALA A 713 -12.50 23.84 -25.07
N ALA A 714 -13.49 24.28 -25.89
CA ALA A 714 -14.90 24.26 -25.50
C ALA A 714 -15.40 22.85 -25.15
N ALA A 715 -14.94 21.82 -25.88
CA ALA A 715 -15.30 20.44 -25.60
C ALA A 715 -14.61 19.89 -24.33
N PHE A 716 -13.37 20.29 -24.02
CA PHE A 716 -12.73 19.93 -22.74
C PHE A 716 -13.35 20.68 -21.55
N GLU A 717 -13.78 21.92 -21.71
CA GLU A 717 -14.56 22.67 -20.71
C GLU A 717 -15.88 21.93 -20.40
N ALA A 718 -16.60 21.51 -21.43
CA ALA A 718 -17.82 20.73 -21.28
C ALA A 718 -17.56 19.40 -20.57
N ALA A 719 -16.46 18.70 -20.93
CA ALA A 719 -16.05 17.46 -20.25
C ALA A 719 -15.74 17.69 -18.77
N ARG A 720 -15.10 18.82 -18.42
CA ARG A 720 -14.81 19.18 -17.03
C ARG A 720 -16.10 19.46 -16.25
N THR A 721 -17.02 20.23 -16.80
CA THR A 721 -18.30 20.54 -16.17
C THR A 721 -19.14 19.29 -15.97
N GLU A 722 -19.24 18.43 -16.99
CA GLU A 722 -19.95 17.15 -16.87
C GLU A 722 -19.32 16.25 -15.81
N ALA A 723 -17.98 16.26 -15.67
CA ALA A 723 -17.26 15.51 -14.61
C ALA A 723 -17.56 16.06 -13.20
N GLU A 724 -17.75 17.37 -13.05
CA GLU A 724 -18.20 18.00 -11.80
C GLU A 724 -19.63 17.59 -11.44
N GLU A 725 -20.55 17.60 -12.40
CA GLU A 725 -21.94 17.19 -12.22
C GLU A 725 -22.08 15.72 -11.77
N HIS A 726 -21.16 14.87 -12.20
CA HIS A 726 -21.13 13.44 -11.88
C HIS A 726 -20.20 13.06 -10.73
N ASP A 727 -19.65 14.03 -9.98
CA ASP A 727 -18.71 13.82 -8.87
C ASP A 727 -17.54 12.88 -9.24
N ALA A 728 -16.93 13.14 -10.42
CA ALA A 728 -15.85 12.33 -10.99
C ALA A 728 -14.52 13.12 -11.00
N PRO A 729 -13.82 13.22 -9.84
CA PRO A 729 -12.63 14.05 -9.69
C PRO A 729 -11.49 13.65 -10.63
N GLY A 730 -11.32 12.36 -10.90
CA GLY A 730 -10.30 11.88 -11.82
C GLY A 730 -10.54 12.34 -13.26
N GLU A 731 -11.76 12.25 -13.75
CA GLU A 731 -12.13 12.74 -15.09
C GLU A 731 -12.04 14.27 -15.18
N ARG A 732 -12.43 14.99 -14.10
CA ARG A 732 -12.30 16.44 -13.99
C ARG A 732 -10.84 16.88 -14.16
N ALA A 733 -9.90 16.23 -13.47
CA ALA A 733 -8.48 16.52 -13.56
C ALA A 733 -7.91 16.25 -14.96
N ILE A 734 -8.33 15.14 -15.60
CA ILE A 734 -7.95 14.83 -16.99
C ILE A 734 -8.44 15.91 -17.95
N ALA A 735 -9.73 16.28 -17.88
CA ALA A 735 -10.32 17.29 -18.77
C ALA A 735 -9.65 18.66 -18.58
N GLN A 736 -9.39 19.07 -17.33
CA GLN A 736 -8.67 20.30 -17.00
C GLN A 736 -7.25 20.33 -17.57
N THR A 737 -6.51 19.23 -17.40
CA THR A 737 -5.14 19.12 -17.91
C THR A 737 -5.08 19.20 -19.44
N LEU A 738 -6.03 18.55 -20.11
CA LEU A 738 -6.11 18.56 -21.56
C LEU A 738 -6.61 19.91 -22.09
N LEU A 739 -7.47 20.61 -21.35
CA LEU A 739 -7.84 22.00 -21.62
C LEU A 739 -6.60 22.91 -21.60
N ALA A 740 -5.80 22.80 -20.54
CA ALA A 740 -4.55 23.54 -20.43
C ALA A 740 -3.59 23.24 -21.59
N LEU A 741 -3.48 21.96 -21.99
CA LEU A 741 -2.64 21.55 -23.11
C LEU A 741 -3.05 22.18 -24.43
N VAL A 742 -4.34 22.15 -24.79
CA VAL A 742 -4.79 22.70 -26.07
C VAL A 742 -4.74 24.23 -26.07
N THR A 743 -5.09 24.85 -24.95
CA THR A 743 -5.03 26.31 -24.78
C THR A 743 -3.58 26.82 -24.91
N ALA A 744 -2.61 26.02 -24.44
CA ALA A 744 -1.19 26.39 -24.50
C ALA A 744 -0.67 26.63 -25.92
N PHE A 745 -1.24 26.06 -26.97
CA PHE A 745 -0.85 26.33 -28.35
C PHE A 745 -1.31 27.71 -28.85
N ALA A 746 -2.45 28.21 -28.39
CA ALA A 746 -3.04 29.48 -28.84
C ALA A 746 -2.74 30.64 -27.89
N ASP A 747 -2.97 30.45 -26.58
CA ASP A 747 -2.88 31.48 -25.54
C ASP A 747 -2.04 30.98 -24.34
N PRO A 748 -0.76 31.34 -24.26
CA PRO A 748 0.12 30.90 -23.19
C PRO A 748 -0.24 31.51 -21.82
N VAL A 749 -0.87 32.69 -21.79
CA VAL A 749 -1.25 33.36 -20.54
C VAL A 749 -2.44 32.63 -19.91
N ARG A 750 -3.50 32.40 -20.68
CA ARG A 750 -4.64 31.59 -20.24
C ARG A 750 -4.21 30.16 -19.85
N ALA A 751 -3.26 29.56 -20.58
CA ALA A 751 -2.75 28.23 -20.28
C ALA A 751 -2.04 28.14 -18.92
N ASP A 752 -1.44 29.23 -18.44
CA ASP A 752 -0.83 29.25 -17.10
C ASP A 752 -1.87 29.13 -15.98
N ASP A 753 -3.00 29.84 -16.13
CA ASP A 753 -4.14 29.72 -15.22
C ASP A 753 -4.75 28.32 -15.25
N GLU A 754 -4.96 27.75 -16.45
CA GLU A 754 -5.53 26.42 -16.61
C GLU A 754 -4.59 25.32 -16.08
N LEU A 755 -3.26 25.47 -16.26
CA LEU A 755 -2.26 24.58 -15.70
C LEU A 755 -2.21 24.66 -14.17
N SER A 756 -2.35 25.85 -13.61
CA SER A 756 -2.38 26.04 -12.16
C SER A 756 -3.56 25.28 -11.54
N LEU A 757 -4.73 25.36 -12.16
CA LEU A 757 -5.90 24.62 -11.74
C LEU A 757 -5.72 23.10 -11.95
N ALA A 758 -5.10 22.68 -13.08
CA ALA A 758 -4.82 21.29 -13.33
C ALA A 758 -3.88 20.68 -12.26
N HIS A 759 -2.84 21.41 -11.88
CA HIS A 759 -1.94 20.97 -10.80
C HIS A 759 -2.67 20.84 -9.46
N GLN A 760 -3.55 21.81 -9.11
CA GLN A 760 -4.35 21.73 -7.88
C GLN A 760 -5.25 20.48 -7.85
N LEU A 761 -5.84 20.11 -8.98
CA LEU A 761 -6.68 18.93 -9.09
C LEU A 761 -5.84 17.63 -9.06
N LEU A 762 -4.67 17.65 -9.70
CA LEU A 762 -3.77 16.49 -9.77
C LEU A 762 -3.01 16.25 -8.46
N ASP A 763 -2.75 17.27 -7.65
CA ASP A 763 -2.14 17.14 -6.33
C ASP A 763 -2.96 16.24 -5.39
N GLN A 764 -4.22 16.01 -5.71
CA GLN A 764 -5.14 15.17 -4.94
C GLN A 764 -5.39 13.79 -5.57
N LEU A 765 -4.73 13.46 -6.70
CA LEU A 765 -5.04 12.26 -7.47
C LEU A 765 -3.78 11.54 -7.96
N ASP A 766 -3.75 10.21 -7.79
CA ASP A 766 -2.70 9.37 -8.38
C ASP A 766 -2.98 9.12 -9.87
N GLN A 767 -2.58 10.07 -10.71
CA GLN A 767 -2.77 10.03 -12.17
C GLN A 767 -1.47 10.30 -12.92
N ARG A 768 -0.50 9.40 -12.83
CA ARG A 768 0.84 9.56 -13.41
C ARG A 768 0.83 10.01 -14.87
N ALA A 769 -0.01 9.39 -15.71
CA ALA A 769 -0.12 9.75 -17.12
C ALA A 769 -0.63 11.19 -17.31
N THR A 770 -1.60 11.64 -16.49
CA THR A 770 -2.16 12.99 -16.57
C THR A 770 -1.15 14.06 -16.13
N VAL A 771 -0.34 13.74 -15.10
CA VAL A 771 0.79 14.60 -14.68
C VAL A 771 1.78 14.80 -15.83
N LEU A 772 2.11 13.74 -16.59
CA LEU A 772 2.97 13.87 -17.76
C LEU A 772 2.35 14.75 -18.84
N TYR A 773 1.03 14.68 -19.07
CA TYR A 773 0.33 15.61 -19.97
C TYR A 773 0.41 17.07 -19.49
N ALA A 774 0.25 17.33 -18.19
CA ALA A 774 0.39 18.68 -17.63
C ALA A 774 1.80 19.25 -17.90
N ARG A 775 2.83 18.40 -17.77
CA ARG A 775 4.22 18.78 -18.06
C ARG A 775 4.45 19.03 -19.56
N VAL A 776 3.83 18.26 -20.46
CA VAL A 776 3.84 18.57 -21.91
C VAL A 776 3.15 19.89 -22.18
N ALA A 777 2.01 20.17 -21.53
CA ALA A 777 1.30 21.44 -21.65
C ALA A 777 2.19 22.64 -21.23
N ALA A 778 2.96 22.47 -20.16
CA ALA A 778 3.95 23.47 -19.72
C ALA A 778 5.04 23.71 -20.77
N LEU A 779 5.54 22.64 -21.46
CA LEU A 779 6.49 22.83 -22.57
C LEU A 779 5.87 23.64 -23.71
N VAL A 780 4.61 23.38 -24.06
CA VAL A 780 3.92 24.15 -25.12
C VAL A 780 3.72 25.60 -24.71
N ARG A 781 3.33 25.87 -23.46
CA ARG A 781 3.19 27.22 -22.90
C ARG A 781 4.50 27.99 -23.01
N ASP A 782 5.62 27.35 -22.65
CA ASP A 782 6.96 27.96 -22.63
C ASP A 782 7.63 27.97 -24.04
N ALA A 783 6.94 27.51 -25.08
CA ALA A 783 7.49 27.42 -26.41
C ALA A 783 7.90 28.80 -26.98
N GLY A 784 9.13 28.87 -27.46
CA GLY A 784 9.75 30.10 -28.00
C GLY A 784 10.55 30.89 -26.97
N THR A 785 10.25 30.82 -25.68
CA THR A 785 10.88 31.64 -24.61
C THR A 785 11.96 30.86 -23.83
N ASP A 786 11.70 29.60 -23.52
CA ASP A 786 12.59 28.79 -22.68
C ASP A 786 13.76 28.20 -23.51
N ARG A 787 15.01 28.44 -23.05
CA ARG A 787 16.23 27.93 -23.69
C ARG A 787 16.49 26.46 -23.32
N ASP A 788 16.03 26.01 -22.16
CA ASP A 788 16.27 24.68 -21.61
C ASP A 788 15.14 23.70 -21.93
N LEU A 789 14.18 24.12 -22.78
CA LEU A 789 12.98 23.35 -23.12
C LEU A 789 13.31 21.96 -23.71
N THR A 790 14.37 21.88 -24.54
CA THR A 790 14.84 20.61 -25.13
C THR A 790 15.34 19.64 -24.08
N ASP A 791 16.03 20.13 -23.05
CA ASP A 791 16.54 19.29 -21.93
C ASP A 791 15.38 18.80 -21.07
N ARG A 792 14.43 19.68 -20.75
CA ARG A 792 13.19 19.31 -20.04
C ARG A 792 12.39 18.23 -20.79
N ALA A 793 12.30 18.36 -22.11
CA ALA A 793 11.63 17.38 -22.95
C ALA A 793 12.39 16.03 -22.98
N THR A 794 13.72 16.05 -22.91
CA THR A 794 14.53 14.83 -22.85
C THR A 794 14.31 14.07 -21.54
N VAL A 795 14.24 14.77 -20.41
CA VAL A 795 13.90 14.18 -19.11
C VAL A 795 12.50 13.54 -19.17
N LEU A 796 11.52 14.27 -19.71
CA LEU A 796 10.14 13.79 -19.82
C LEU A 796 10.01 12.57 -20.74
N ARG A 797 10.79 12.51 -21.82
CA ARG A 797 10.86 11.36 -22.73
C ARG A 797 11.38 10.11 -22.00
N THR A 798 12.45 10.26 -21.24
CA THR A 798 13.04 9.17 -20.44
C THR A 798 12.01 8.66 -19.42
N GLU A 799 11.33 9.54 -18.73
CA GLU A 799 10.31 9.20 -17.74
C GLU A 799 9.12 8.48 -18.37
N ALA A 800 8.60 8.97 -19.52
CA ALA A 800 7.51 8.31 -20.23
C ALA A 800 7.89 6.90 -20.69
N THR A 801 9.14 6.72 -21.16
CA THR A 801 9.66 5.41 -21.58
C THR A 801 9.79 4.45 -20.40
N THR A 802 10.37 4.89 -19.30
CA THR A 802 10.56 4.09 -18.08
C THR A 802 9.19 3.71 -17.45
N ALA A 803 8.21 4.61 -17.51
CA ALA A 803 6.86 4.37 -17.03
C ALA A 803 6.04 3.43 -17.95
N GLY A 804 6.56 3.04 -19.12
CA GLY A 804 5.81 2.25 -20.10
C GLY A 804 4.63 3.01 -20.73
N LEU A 805 4.81 4.31 -20.96
CA LEU A 805 3.82 5.22 -21.57
C LEU A 805 4.33 5.81 -22.91
N PRO A 806 4.75 4.97 -23.89
CA PRO A 806 5.35 5.43 -25.13
C PRO A 806 4.42 6.30 -25.98
N TRP A 807 3.12 6.19 -25.80
CA TRP A 807 2.10 6.97 -26.51
C TRP A 807 2.09 8.48 -26.17
N ILE A 808 2.80 8.92 -25.11
CA ILE A 808 3.02 10.34 -24.80
C ILE A 808 4.11 10.94 -25.70
N ILE A 809 5.05 10.12 -26.16
CA ILE A 809 6.22 10.59 -26.92
C ILE A 809 5.83 11.33 -28.21
N PRO A 810 4.88 10.88 -29.06
CA PRO A 810 4.47 11.64 -30.23
C PRO A 810 3.92 13.04 -29.92
N LEU A 811 3.20 13.20 -28.83
CA LEU A 811 2.71 14.51 -28.40
C LEU A 811 3.85 15.40 -27.87
N LEU A 812 4.78 14.83 -27.11
CA LEU A 812 5.97 15.52 -26.62
C LEU A 812 6.84 16.04 -27.78
N GLU A 813 7.10 15.19 -28.79
CA GLU A 813 7.86 15.60 -29.98
C GLU A 813 7.09 16.66 -30.80
N THR A 814 5.73 16.63 -30.78
CA THR A 814 4.90 17.69 -31.39
C THR A 814 5.04 19.03 -30.65
N ALA A 815 5.13 19.01 -29.32
CA ALA A 815 5.42 20.20 -28.52
C ALA A 815 6.81 20.79 -28.84
N LEU A 816 7.82 19.93 -29.00
CA LEU A 816 9.16 20.34 -29.43
C LEU A 816 9.16 20.90 -30.87
N ALA A 817 8.43 20.26 -31.77
CA ALA A 817 8.29 20.77 -33.14
C ALA A 817 7.66 22.16 -33.17
N PHE A 818 6.65 22.41 -32.33
CA PHE A 818 6.06 23.74 -32.15
C PHE A 818 7.08 24.74 -31.62
N HIS A 819 7.87 24.38 -30.60
CA HIS A 819 8.92 25.25 -30.06
C HIS A 819 9.96 25.62 -31.13
N HIS A 820 10.48 24.65 -31.88
CA HIS A 820 11.47 24.89 -32.93
C HIS A 820 10.91 25.68 -34.12
N ALA A 821 9.64 25.40 -34.49
CA ALA A 821 8.95 26.18 -35.53
C ALA A 821 8.73 27.64 -35.13
N VAL A 822 8.39 27.90 -33.86
CA VAL A 822 8.25 29.27 -33.32
C VAL A 822 9.59 30.01 -33.33
N ARG A 823 10.70 29.32 -33.09
CA ARG A 823 12.06 29.89 -33.10
C ARG A 823 12.70 29.94 -34.48
N ASP A 824 12.04 29.43 -35.49
CA ASP A 824 12.58 29.28 -36.86
C ASP A 824 13.87 28.42 -36.94
N ALA A 825 13.98 27.46 -35.99
CA ALA A 825 15.14 26.56 -35.85
C ALA A 825 14.96 25.31 -36.75
N HIS A 826 15.22 25.47 -38.03
CA HIS A 826 14.93 24.45 -39.05
C HIS A 826 15.66 23.12 -38.85
N ASP A 827 16.94 23.15 -38.43
CA ASP A 827 17.73 21.94 -38.22
C ASP A 827 17.21 21.13 -37.02
N ASP A 828 16.89 21.80 -35.92
CA ASP A 828 16.32 21.18 -34.72
C ASP A 828 14.92 20.61 -35.01
N LEU A 829 14.10 21.33 -35.80
CA LEU A 829 12.80 20.87 -36.26
C LEU A 829 12.95 19.60 -37.12
N ALA A 830 13.93 19.57 -38.04
CA ALA A 830 14.19 18.41 -38.88
C ALA A 830 14.60 17.19 -38.05
N ALA A 831 15.47 17.37 -37.02
CA ALA A 831 15.85 16.34 -36.08
C ALA A 831 14.64 15.82 -35.28
N THR A 832 13.77 16.72 -34.82
CA THR A 832 12.53 16.39 -34.09
C THR A 832 11.55 15.59 -34.97
N LEU A 833 11.40 15.97 -36.24
CA LEU A 833 10.60 15.21 -37.21
C LEU A 833 11.19 13.80 -37.47
N GLY A 834 12.52 13.64 -37.42
CA GLY A 834 13.17 12.33 -37.46
C GLY A 834 12.72 11.43 -36.29
N ARG A 835 12.83 11.94 -35.06
CA ARG A 835 12.40 11.20 -33.87
C ARG A 835 10.89 10.92 -33.87
N LEU A 836 10.09 11.87 -34.33
CA LEU A 836 8.63 11.70 -34.42
C LEU A 836 8.26 10.60 -35.42
N ARG A 837 8.94 10.51 -36.58
CA ARG A 837 8.74 9.41 -37.53
C ARG A 837 9.14 8.06 -36.95
N GLU A 838 10.21 8.01 -36.17
CA GLU A 838 10.64 6.80 -35.48
C GLU A 838 9.58 6.37 -34.44
N ALA A 839 9.10 7.31 -33.62
CA ALA A 839 8.11 7.05 -32.59
C ALA A 839 6.73 6.64 -33.16
N THR A 840 6.42 6.97 -34.41
CA THR A 840 5.16 6.66 -35.11
C THR A 840 5.32 5.65 -36.24
N ALA A 841 6.43 4.90 -36.26
CA ALA A 841 6.78 3.96 -37.35
C ALA A 841 5.78 2.81 -37.52
N ASN A 842 5.04 2.45 -36.46
CA ASN A 842 3.96 1.49 -36.49
C ASN A 842 2.64 2.03 -37.10
N GLY A 843 2.60 3.30 -37.50
CA GLY A 843 1.43 3.99 -38.05
C GLY A 843 0.55 4.70 -37.01
N ASP A 844 0.71 4.38 -35.73
CA ASP A 844 -0.03 5.04 -34.65
C ASP A 844 0.44 6.49 -34.49
N PHE A 845 -0.51 7.42 -34.31
CA PHE A 845 -0.22 8.85 -34.18
C PHE A 845 0.55 9.49 -35.36
N ALA A 846 0.60 8.82 -36.50
CA ALA A 846 1.34 9.30 -37.68
C ALA A 846 0.90 10.70 -38.15
N TYR A 847 -0.33 11.12 -37.84
CA TYR A 847 -0.83 12.45 -38.12
C TYR A 847 -0.03 13.58 -37.43
N TYR A 848 0.67 13.30 -36.32
CA TYR A 848 1.53 14.30 -35.69
C TYR A 848 2.75 14.66 -36.56
N VAL A 849 3.26 13.72 -37.37
CA VAL A 849 4.32 14.02 -38.35
C VAL A 849 3.82 15.06 -39.36
N ASN A 850 2.58 14.92 -39.80
CA ASN A 850 1.95 15.87 -40.74
C ASN A 850 1.75 17.24 -40.11
N ILE A 851 1.28 17.26 -38.85
CA ILE A 851 1.11 18.49 -38.05
C ILE A 851 2.45 19.20 -37.84
N ALA A 852 3.49 18.49 -37.39
CA ALA A 852 4.82 19.05 -37.15
C ALA A 852 5.46 19.60 -38.44
N ALA A 853 5.32 18.89 -39.57
CA ALA A 853 5.76 19.40 -40.88
C ALA A 853 4.99 20.68 -41.28
N ALA A 854 3.68 20.74 -41.00
CA ALA A 854 2.86 21.93 -41.26
C ALA A 854 3.30 23.14 -40.43
N MET A 855 3.62 22.94 -39.15
CA MET A 855 4.14 23.96 -38.24
C MET A 855 5.41 24.63 -38.82
N GLY A 856 6.33 23.86 -39.39
CA GLY A 856 7.55 24.32 -40.01
C GLY A 856 7.38 24.85 -41.45
N GLY A 857 6.17 24.83 -42.02
CA GLY A 857 5.97 25.21 -43.46
C GLY A 857 6.57 24.22 -44.44
N MET A 858 6.89 22.99 -43.97
CA MET A 858 7.50 21.94 -44.79
C MET A 858 6.48 21.26 -45.71
N PRO A 859 6.90 20.65 -46.82
CA PRO A 859 5.98 19.91 -47.70
C PRO A 859 5.34 18.72 -46.96
N GLN A 860 4.23 18.25 -47.53
CA GLN A 860 3.49 17.10 -46.96
C GLN A 860 4.38 15.85 -46.95
N PRO A 861 4.47 15.14 -45.80
CA PRO A 861 5.15 13.86 -45.72
C PRO A 861 4.47 12.84 -46.64
N THR A 862 5.24 12.07 -47.39
CA THR A 862 4.71 10.99 -48.24
C THR A 862 4.52 9.72 -47.42
N GLY A 863 3.41 9.01 -47.63
CA GLY A 863 3.22 7.64 -47.16
C GLY A 863 2.22 7.35 -46.05
N THR A 864 1.53 8.35 -45.47
CA THR A 864 0.50 8.12 -44.43
C THR A 864 -0.89 8.51 -44.92
N ALA A 865 -1.80 7.55 -45.05
CA ALA A 865 -3.20 7.78 -45.40
C ALA A 865 -3.99 8.19 -44.15
N ILE A 866 -3.96 9.48 -43.80
CA ILE A 866 -4.77 10.04 -42.71
C ILE A 866 -6.13 10.46 -43.26
N ARG A 867 -7.20 10.01 -42.59
CA ARG A 867 -8.57 10.41 -42.93
C ARG A 867 -9.01 11.55 -42.01
N TRP A 868 -8.82 12.77 -42.51
CA TRP A 868 -9.23 13.98 -41.78
C TRP A 868 -10.75 14.21 -41.91
N LEU A 869 -11.34 14.98 -40.98
CA LEU A 869 -12.71 15.49 -41.11
C LEU A 869 -12.77 16.68 -42.09
N ASP A 870 -11.78 17.57 -41.98
CA ASP A 870 -11.59 18.73 -42.87
C ASP A 870 -10.60 18.38 -43.99
N SER A 871 -10.41 19.29 -44.95
CA SER A 871 -9.33 19.13 -45.91
C SER A 871 -7.97 19.19 -45.21
N GLU A 872 -7.01 18.38 -45.63
CA GLU A 872 -5.68 18.42 -45.09
C GLU A 872 -5.03 19.80 -45.19
N ALA A 873 -5.28 20.51 -46.28
CA ALA A 873 -4.81 21.88 -46.46
C ALA A 873 -5.34 22.82 -45.36
N THR A 874 -6.60 22.67 -44.95
CA THR A 874 -7.23 23.46 -43.86
C THR A 874 -6.54 23.15 -42.53
N VAL A 875 -6.30 21.86 -42.22
CA VAL A 875 -5.60 21.41 -41.00
C VAL A 875 -4.19 22.01 -40.94
N ARG A 876 -3.43 21.90 -42.03
CA ARG A 876 -2.07 22.44 -42.15
C ARG A 876 -2.04 23.96 -42.00
N ALA A 877 -3.00 24.68 -42.61
CA ALA A 877 -3.11 26.13 -42.51
C ALA A 877 -3.36 26.58 -41.06
N ARG A 878 -4.28 25.91 -40.30
CA ARG A 878 -4.57 26.22 -38.91
C ARG A 878 -3.30 26.06 -38.04
N TRP A 879 -2.56 24.95 -38.16
CA TRP A 879 -1.32 24.72 -37.40
C TRP A 879 -0.23 25.75 -37.74
N ARG A 880 -0.10 26.12 -39.00
CA ARG A 880 0.84 27.19 -39.41
C ARG A 880 0.44 28.54 -38.82
N THR A 881 -0.86 28.86 -38.79
CA THR A 881 -1.39 30.10 -38.19
C THR A 881 -1.05 30.18 -36.70
N LEU A 882 -1.16 29.08 -35.93
CA LEU A 882 -0.80 29.06 -34.52
C LEU A 882 0.68 29.39 -34.29
N VAL A 883 1.59 28.86 -35.12
CA VAL A 883 3.01 29.18 -35.05
C VAL A 883 3.26 30.65 -35.32
N LEU A 884 2.69 31.20 -36.39
CA LEU A 884 2.83 32.61 -36.77
C LEU A 884 2.27 33.55 -35.70
N ALA A 885 1.10 33.23 -35.12
CA ALA A 885 0.51 33.97 -34.01
C ALA A 885 1.43 34.00 -32.78
N ARG A 886 2.04 32.86 -32.43
CA ARG A 886 3.01 32.77 -31.32
C ARG A 886 4.28 33.58 -31.62
N GLN A 887 4.80 33.52 -32.84
CA GLN A 887 5.95 34.34 -33.27
C GLN A 887 5.67 35.82 -33.12
N HIS A 888 4.51 36.25 -33.55
CA HIS A 888 4.07 37.65 -33.44
C HIS A 888 3.93 38.10 -31.98
N HIS A 889 3.32 37.25 -31.14
CA HIS A 889 3.19 37.51 -29.69
C HIS A 889 4.55 37.69 -29.00
N LEU A 890 5.58 36.94 -29.40
CA LEU A 890 6.93 37.04 -28.85
C LEU A 890 7.73 38.25 -29.34
N GLN A 891 7.33 38.84 -30.46
CA GLN A 891 7.94 40.05 -31.01
C GLN A 891 7.29 41.34 -30.49
N ALA A 892 6.02 41.27 -30.06
CA ALA A 892 5.28 42.34 -29.44
C ALA A 892 5.62 42.54 -27.96
#